data_cee918f346d886b8e95ff9f733cd11d8
#
_entry.id   cee918f346d886b8e95ff9f733cd11d8
#
_cell.length_a   1.000
_cell.length_b   1.000
_cell.length_c   1.000
_cell.angle_alpha   90.00
_cell.angle_beta   90.00
_cell.angle_gamma   90.00
#
_symmetry.space_group_name_H-M   'P 1'
#
loop_
_entity.id
_entity.type
_entity.pdbx_description
1 polymer ?
#
loop_
_entity_poly.entity_id
_entity_poly.type
_entity_poly.pdbx_seq_one_letter_code
_entity_poly.pdbx_strand_id
1 'polypeptide(L)'
;MKEYSTKDIRNVVLIGSSKSGKTTLSEAMLFEGKAVDRRGTVEGKNTVSDNTEFEQTNQKSVYATPLSAEFMNTKFNIIDAPGSDDFCGGAISAFKVCESAILTVNAQQGVEVGTEIFARYADQYKKPVIVAVNQLDTEKANWEHTRDTLKEAFGKKIVFAQFPVNPGLAFDGIVDVITMKYYHFTDDNGKFEESDIPAQYADEAEEMHMELVEKAAEGDDALMEKYFETMELSIDEIRAGLSAGLAKQEIMPVFCLSARKDAGVRRLMEFVVNVAPSPAGTVAKTIGGGEVKCDPAGPVSLFIYKTSVEQHLGDVAFFKVMSGVLKEGADLVNPETGNGERLSALYAINKKDRVSSIAAGDIGCVMKLKNGKTDVTLAAPGQDAIEHMVFPDARYRCAVKAVDKNDEAKVGEALNKIAAQDPTINVEYSKELRQTILSGQGEQAINLVKWKMTNEFKQNIEFLAPKVPYRETITKVATAQYRHKKQSGGAGQFGEVHLLVCPYVEGEPAGNKFMINGKETILNIKSQETYDLEWGGKLEFINCVVGGAIDLGFMPAILKGINDKMSEGPLTGSYARDIRVYVYDGKMHPVDSKEIAFIIAGRNAFKEAFRNAGPKILEPIYNVDILTPNEFVGPCMSDLNGRRGMIMNQDMDKGFTILHARVPLAELYRYSTTLSSLTGGAATFTMKFAEYQQVPADVQTKLLAEYAAQEQDED
;
A
#
# COMPACT_ATOMS: atom_id res chain seq x y z
N MET A 1 21.57 -24.64 -17.68
CA MET A 1 21.22 -23.25 -18.00
C MET A 1 22.51 -22.43 -18.04
N LYS A 2 22.64 -21.47 -18.95
CA LYS A 2 23.82 -20.58 -19.02
C LYS A 2 23.89 -19.74 -17.75
N GLU A 3 25.06 -19.63 -17.14
CA GLU A 3 25.32 -18.72 -16.04
C GLU A 3 25.63 -17.32 -16.58
N TYR A 4 25.01 -16.29 -16.03
CA TYR A 4 25.22 -14.91 -16.41
C TYR A 4 26.00 -14.18 -15.33
N SER A 5 26.92 -13.31 -15.74
CA SER A 5 27.57 -12.40 -14.80
C SER A 5 26.57 -11.28 -14.42
N THR A 6 26.75 -10.68 -13.25
CA THR A 6 25.89 -9.59 -12.77
C THR A 6 25.79 -8.43 -13.76
N LYS A 7 26.81 -8.20 -14.58
CA LYS A 7 26.83 -7.16 -15.64
C LYS A 7 25.94 -7.51 -16.82
N ASP A 8 25.75 -8.80 -17.09
CA ASP A 8 24.95 -9.31 -18.22
C ASP A 8 23.51 -9.64 -17.82
N ILE A 9 23.02 -9.01 -16.75
CA ILE A 9 21.63 -9.12 -16.28
C ILE A 9 20.94 -7.76 -16.42
N ARG A 10 19.68 -7.77 -16.82
CA ARG A 10 18.78 -6.60 -16.82
C ARG A 10 17.50 -6.98 -16.12
N ASN A 11 17.23 -6.36 -14.98
CA ASN A 11 15.97 -6.51 -14.26
C ASN A 11 15.11 -5.31 -14.57
N VAL A 12 14.01 -5.52 -15.28
CA VAL A 12 13.11 -4.46 -15.72
C VAL A 12 11.68 -4.74 -15.25
N VAL A 13 10.98 -3.71 -14.84
CA VAL A 13 9.54 -3.78 -14.55
C VAL A 13 8.75 -3.04 -15.63
N LEU A 14 7.69 -3.68 -16.15
CA LEU A 14 6.73 -3.05 -17.05
C LEU A 14 5.65 -2.38 -16.22
N ILE A 15 5.54 -1.06 -16.33
CA ILE A 15 4.57 -0.23 -15.63
C ILE A 15 3.75 0.61 -16.62
N GLY A 16 2.69 1.24 -16.14
CA GLY A 16 1.82 2.11 -16.93
C GLY A 16 0.35 1.79 -16.72
N SER A 17 -0.51 2.57 -17.34
CA SER A 17 -1.97 2.49 -17.23
C SER A 17 -2.52 1.10 -17.61
N SER A 18 -3.70 0.77 -17.13
CA SER A 18 -4.44 -0.43 -17.58
C SER A 18 -4.67 -0.36 -19.09
N LYS A 19 -4.50 -1.50 -19.79
CA LYS A 19 -4.67 -1.60 -21.25
C LYS A 19 -3.64 -0.83 -22.09
N SER A 20 -2.53 -0.32 -21.51
CA SER A 20 -1.42 0.24 -22.29
C SER A 20 -0.61 -0.81 -23.07
N GLY A 21 -0.87 -2.11 -22.83
CA GLY A 21 -0.26 -3.22 -23.54
C GLY A 21 1.02 -3.78 -22.91
N LYS A 22 1.20 -3.64 -21.59
CA LYS A 22 2.34 -4.20 -20.84
C LYS A 22 2.49 -5.71 -21.03
N THR A 23 1.41 -6.45 -20.83
CA THR A 23 1.38 -7.92 -21.00
C THR A 23 1.65 -8.33 -22.44
N THR A 24 1.15 -7.57 -23.42
CA THR A 24 1.47 -7.80 -24.85
C THR A 24 2.95 -7.51 -25.13
N LEU A 25 3.52 -6.48 -24.49
CA LEU A 25 4.95 -6.17 -24.59
C LEU A 25 5.81 -7.27 -23.94
N SER A 26 5.41 -7.79 -22.79
CA SER A 26 6.12 -8.92 -22.15
C SER A 26 6.14 -10.15 -23.04
N GLU A 27 5.03 -10.48 -23.71
CA GLU A 27 4.94 -11.59 -24.68
C GLU A 27 5.88 -11.36 -25.89
N ALA A 28 5.93 -10.14 -26.41
CA ALA A 28 6.83 -9.78 -27.53
C ALA A 28 8.30 -9.85 -27.09
N MET A 29 8.66 -9.39 -25.89
CA MET A 29 10.03 -9.50 -25.35
C MET A 29 10.43 -10.96 -25.13
N LEU A 30 9.51 -11.82 -24.69
CA LEU A 30 9.75 -13.27 -24.55
C LEU A 30 9.97 -13.92 -25.92
N PHE A 31 9.23 -13.51 -26.93
CA PHE A 31 9.36 -14.01 -28.30
C PHE A 31 10.69 -13.58 -28.93
N GLU A 32 11.07 -12.31 -28.85
CA GLU A 32 12.37 -11.81 -29.31
C GLU A 32 13.55 -12.51 -28.60
N GLY A 33 13.38 -12.80 -27.30
CA GLY A 33 14.34 -13.56 -26.50
C GLY A 33 14.24 -15.07 -26.68
N LYS A 34 13.40 -15.58 -27.60
CA LYS A 34 13.21 -17.02 -27.88
C LYS A 34 12.84 -17.86 -26.66
N ALA A 35 12.23 -17.24 -25.65
CA ALA A 35 11.71 -17.93 -24.48
C ALA A 35 10.39 -18.65 -24.80
N VAL A 36 9.66 -18.14 -25.79
CA VAL A 36 8.44 -18.73 -26.33
C VAL A 36 8.55 -18.82 -27.87
N ASP A 37 7.95 -19.87 -28.45
CA ASP A 37 7.94 -20.06 -29.90
C ASP A 37 6.83 -19.23 -30.60
N ARG A 38 5.82 -18.83 -29.81
CA ARG A 38 4.66 -18.07 -30.28
C ARG A 38 4.20 -17.13 -29.17
N ARG A 39 3.88 -15.90 -29.53
CA ARG A 39 3.30 -14.91 -28.63
C ARG A 39 1.87 -15.29 -28.23
N GLY A 40 1.57 -15.25 -26.92
CA GLY A 40 0.22 -15.31 -26.42
C GLY A 40 -0.53 -13.98 -26.63
N THR A 41 -1.84 -14.01 -26.42
CA THR A 41 -2.68 -12.80 -26.44
C THR A 41 -3.63 -12.80 -25.23
N VAL A 42 -3.94 -11.62 -24.72
CA VAL A 42 -4.86 -11.47 -23.58
C VAL A 42 -6.24 -11.97 -23.95
N GLU A 43 -6.72 -11.68 -25.15
CA GLU A 43 -8.00 -12.15 -25.67
C GLU A 43 -8.04 -13.68 -25.85
N GLY A 44 -6.90 -14.26 -26.24
CA GLY A 44 -6.71 -15.71 -26.37
C GLY A 44 -6.55 -16.43 -25.05
N LYS A 45 -6.41 -15.70 -23.93
CA LYS A 45 -6.22 -16.24 -22.56
C LYS A 45 -5.03 -17.20 -22.45
N ASN A 46 -3.98 -16.93 -23.20
CA ASN A 46 -2.83 -17.84 -23.34
C ASN A 46 -1.48 -17.12 -23.17
N THR A 47 -1.47 -15.95 -22.57
CA THR A 47 -0.24 -15.23 -22.21
C THR A 47 0.49 -15.95 -21.06
N VAL A 48 1.81 -15.81 -21.02
CA VAL A 48 2.64 -16.37 -19.94
C VAL A 48 2.42 -15.63 -18.63
N SER A 49 2.17 -14.32 -18.71
CA SER A 49 1.99 -13.45 -17.55
C SER A 49 0.63 -13.66 -16.87
N ASP A 50 -0.48 -13.45 -17.61
CA ASP A 50 -1.84 -13.57 -17.06
C ASP A 50 -2.28 -15.04 -17.08
N ASN A 51 -1.76 -15.84 -16.15
CA ASN A 51 -1.94 -17.28 -16.14
C ASN A 51 -2.95 -17.79 -15.12
N THR A 52 -3.53 -16.93 -14.31
CA THR A 52 -4.56 -17.29 -13.34
C THR A 52 -5.96 -17.24 -13.97
N GLU A 53 -6.87 -18.08 -13.48
CA GLU A 53 -8.27 -18.11 -13.94
C GLU A 53 -8.95 -16.73 -13.78
N PHE A 54 -8.62 -16.01 -12.70
CA PHE A 54 -9.16 -14.67 -12.45
C PHE A 54 -8.69 -13.66 -13.51
N GLU A 55 -7.40 -13.63 -13.83
CA GLU A 55 -6.82 -12.72 -14.84
C GLU A 55 -7.36 -13.03 -16.23
N GLN A 56 -7.39 -14.31 -16.61
CA GLN A 56 -7.90 -14.76 -17.89
C GLN A 56 -9.40 -14.49 -18.08
N THR A 57 -10.20 -14.64 -17.01
CA THR A 57 -11.64 -14.36 -17.07
C THR A 57 -11.92 -12.87 -17.18
N ASN A 58 -11.18 -12.05 -16.43
CA ASN A 58 -11.37 -10.60 -16.40
C ASN A 58 -10.54 -9.86 -17.45
N GLN A 59 -9.65 -10.55 -18.19
CA GLN A 59 -8.70 -9.97 -19.15
C GLN A 59 -7.93 -8.78 -18.54
N LYS A 60 -7.44 -8.98 -17.31
CA LYS A 60 -6.79 -7.94 -16.53
C LYS A 60 -5.76 -8.54 -15.59
N SER A 61 -4.52 -8.07 -15.69
CA SER A 61 -3.46 -8.43 -14.76
C SER A 61 -3.75 -7.91 -13.36
N VAL A 62 -3.63 -8.76 -12.35
CA VAL A 62 -3.77 -8.43 -10.92
C VAL A 62 -2.53 -8.78 -10.12
N TYR A 63 -1.64 -9.59 -10.69
CA TYR A 63 -0.35 -9.97 -10.09
C TYR A 63 0.82 -9.39 -10.89
N ALA A 64 1.89 -9.04 -10.18
CA ALA A 64 3.18 -8.80 -10.82
C ALA A 64 3.82 -10.14 -11.15
N THR A 65 3.95 -10.48 -12.44
CA THR A 65 4.45 -11.79 -12.88
C THR A 65 5.88 -11.69 -13.36
N PRO A 66 6.82 -12.41 -12.69
CA PRO A 66 8.21 -12.45 -13.14
C PRO A 66 8.37 -13.41 -14.33
N LEU A 67 9.07 -12.92 -15.35
CA LEU A 67 9.36 -13.58 -16.60
C LEU A 67 10.85 -13.47 -16.89
N SER A 68 11.40 -14.32 -17.75
CA SER A 68 12.81 -14.22 -18.14
C SER A 68 13.00 -14.56 -19.61
N ALA A 69 13.90 -13.83 -20.27
CA ALA A 69 14.30 -14.03 -21.65
C ALA A 69 15.82 -13.85 -21.80
N GLU A 70 16.39 -14.38 -22.88
CA GLU A 70 17.78 -14.17 -23.24
C GLU A 70 17.84 -13.35 -24.55
N PHE A 71 18.59 -12.26 -24.53
CA PHE A 71 18.74 -11.42 -25.72
C PHE A 71 20.13 -10.81 -25.75
N MET A 72 20.84 -10.88 -26.88
CA MET A 72 22.21 -10.39 -27.06
C MET A 72 23.18 -10.80 -25.93
N ASN A 73 23.20 -12.06 -25.56
CA ASN A 73 23.96 -12.62 -24.43
C ASN A 73 23.63 -12.01 -23.05
N THR A 74 22.58 -11.27 -22.93
CA THR A 74 22.08 -10.66 -21.68
C THR A 74 20.83 -11.40 -21.21
N LYS A 75 20.75 -11.68 -19.92
CA LYS A 75 19.55 -12.21 -19.28
C LYS A 75 18.63 -11.06 -18.89
N PHE A 76 17.43 -11.08 -19.43
CA PHE A 76 16.33 -10.22 -18.99
C PHE A 76 15.51 -10.92 -17.94
N ASN A 77 15.35 -10.31 -16.79
CA ASN A 77 14.28 -10.59 -15.86
C ASN A 77 13.25 -9.47 -16.00
N ILE A 78 12.07 -9.84 -16.49
CA ILE A 78 10.97 -8.91 -16.78
C ILE A 78 9.91 -9.14 -15.73
N ILE A 79 9.44 -8.10 -15.05
CA ILE A 79 8.29 -8.18 -14.15
C ILE A 79 7.15 -7.42 -14.80
N ASP A 80 6.14 -8.16 -15.28
CA ASP A 80 4.90 -7.57 -15.81
C ASP A 80 4.00 -7.19 -14.64
N ALA A 81 3.87 -5.88 -14.36
CA ALA A 81 3.11 -5.36 -13.23
C ALA A 81 1.68 -4.95 -13.61
N PRO A 82 0.70 -5.10 -12.69
CA PRO A 82 -0.66 -4.63 -12.91
C PRO A 82 -0.71 -3.13 -13.21
N GLY A 83 -1.61 -2.72 -14.09
CA GLY A 83 -1.79 -1.31 -14.46
C GLY A 83 -2.90 -0.60 -13.69
N SER A 84 -3.43 -1.18 -12.63
CA SER A 84 -4.44 -0.59 -11.75
C SER A 84 -3.81 -0.27 -10.40
N ASP A 85 -4.08 0.92 -9.88
CA ASP A 85 -3.57 1.37 -8.58
C ASP A 85 -4.07 0.50 -7.41
N ASP A 86 -5.21 -0.18 -7.55
CA ASP A 86 -5.70 -1.18 -6.60
C ASP A 86 -4.69 -2.32 -6.35
N PHE A 87 -3.81 -2.59 -7.31
CA PHE A 87 -2.77 -3.63 -7.26
C PHE A 87 -1.35 -3.06 -7.28
N CYS A 88 -1.15 -1.81 -6.85
CA CYS A 88 0.15 -1.14 -6.84
C CYS A 88 1.23 -1.90 -6.06
N GLY A 89 0.85 -2.73 -5.10
CA GLY A 89 1.77 -3.58 -4.34
C GLY A 89 2.68 -4.44 -5.22
N GLY A 90 2.15 -4.93 -6.34
CA GLY A 90 2.94 -5.68 -7.32
C GLY A 90 4.04 -4.85 -7.98
N ALA A 91 3.73 -3.62 -8.38
CA ALA A 91 4.72 -2.70 -8.95
C ALA A 91 5.77 -2.27 -7.91
N ILE A 92 5.33 -1.99 -6.66
CA ILE A 92 6.21 -1.63 -5.55
C ILE A 92 7.21 -2.76 -5.26
N SER A 93 6.71 -4.01 -5.18
CA SER A 93 7.57 -5.18 -5.00
C SER A 93 8.59 -5.34 -6.15
N ALA A 94 8.15 -5.07 -7.38
CA ALA A 94 9.04 -5.10 -8.55
C ALA A 94 10.10 -3.99 -8.50
N PHE A 95 9.76 -2.77 -8.10
CA PHE A 95 10.73 -1.69 -7.93
C PHE A 95 11.83 -2.02 -6.91
N LYS A 96 11.54 -2.81 -5.89
CA LYS A 96 12.57 -3.24 -4.92
C LYS A 96 13.69 -4.07 -5.57
N VAL A 97 13.37 -4.83 -6.60
CA VAL A 97 14.28 -5.82 -7.20
C VAL A 97 14.72 -5.50 -8.64
N CYS A 98 14.07 -4.55 -9.32
CA CYS A 98 14.45 -4.11 -10.67
C CYS A 98 15.32 -2.85 -10.61
N GLU A 99 16.26 -2.72 -11.56
CA GLU A 99 17.11 -1.55 -11.71
C GLU A 99 16.48 -0.46 -12.57
N SER A 100 15.55 -0.81 -13.47
CA SER A 100 14.87 0.14 -14.35
C SER A 100 13.42 -0.24 -14.58
N ALA A 101 12.63 0.73 -15.04
CA ALA A 101 11.24 0.56 -15.40
C ALA A 101 11.02 0.90 -16.88
N ILE A 102 10.13 0.17 -17.55
CA ILE A 102 9.62 0.51 -18.87
C ILE A 102 8.18 0.98 -18.67
N LEU A 103 7.95 2.27 -18.90
CA LEU A 103 6.65 2.90 -18.78
C LEU A 103 5.91 2.82 -20.12
N THR A 104 4.93 1.92 -20.22
CA THR A 104 4.12 1.79 -21.44
C THR A 104 3.04 2.84 -21.50
N VAL A 105 3.01 3.59 -22.60
CA VAL A 105 2.03 4.64 -22.90
C VAL A 105 1.21 4.24 -24.10
N ASN A 106 -0.10 4.39 -24.03
CA ASN A 106 -1.00 4.10 -25.15
C ASN A 106 -0.97 5.25 -26.16
N ALA A 107 -0.62 4.97 -27.41
CA ALA A 107 -0.53 5.98 -28.47
C ALA A 107 -1.86 6.66 -28.84
N GLN A 108 -3.00 6.09 -28.42
CA GLN A 108 -4.31 6.70 -28.62
C GLN A 108 -4.65 7.71 -27.52
N GLN A 109 -4.28 7.40 -26.25
CA GLN A 109 -4.70 8.17 -25.08
C GLN A 109 -3.61 9.18 -24.64
N GLY A 110 -2.36 8.93 -25.02
CA GLY A 110 -1.23 9.69 -24.49
C GLY A 110 -0.99 9.35 -23.00
N VAL A 111 -0.57 10.34 -22.25
CA VAL A 111 -0.36 10.19 -20.80
C VAL A 111 -1.72 10.14 -20.09
N GLU A 112 -2.03 9.01 -19.52
CA GLU A 112 -3.20 8.79 -18.69
C GLU A 112 -2.82 8.94 -17.22
N VAL A 113 -3.80 9.08 -16.34
CA VAL A 113 -3.61 9.16 -14.90
C VAL A 113 -2.84 7.96 -14.35
N GLY A 114 -3.18 6.75 -14.80
CA GLY A 114 -2.42 5.55 -14.42
C GLY A 114 -0.94 5.64 -14.83
N THR A 115 -0.65 6.28 -15.97
CA THR A 115 0.73 6.54 -16.41
C THR A 115 1.47 7.41 -15.40
N GLU A 116 0.86 8.52 -14.98
CA GLU A 116 1.46 9.43 -14.00
C GLU A 116 1.61 8.81 -12.60
N ILE A 117 0.61 8.04 -12.13
CA ILE A 117 0.69 7.34 -10.84
C ILE A 117 1.89 6.40 -10.82
N PHE A 118 2.06 5.56 -11.86
CA PHE A 118 3.18 4.63 -11.91
C PHE A 118 4.52 5.32 -12.13
N ALA A 119 4.57 6.42 -12.88
CA ALA A 119 5.77 7.25 -13.01
C ALA A 119 6.17 7.88 -11.66
N ARG A 120 5.21 8.33 -10.85
CA ARG A 120 5.46 8.83 -9.48
C ARG A 120 5.99 7.73 -8.55
N TYR A 121 5.45 6.52 -8.62
CA TYR A 121 6.02 5.40 -7.88
C TYR A 121 7.47 5.14 -8.31
N ALA A 122 7.77 5.16 -9.63
CA ALA A 122 9.14 5.00 -10.10
C ALA A 122 10.07 6.11 -9.57
N ASP A 123 9.63 7.37 -9.55
CA ASP A 123 10.39 8.51 -8.99
C ASP A 123 10.61 8.34 -7.47
N GLN A 124 9.55 7.97 -6.73
CA GLN A 124 9.62 7.69 -5.28
C GLN A 124 10.65 6.59 -4.95
N TYR A 125 10.66 5.52 -5.74
CA TYR A 125 11.61 4.41 -5.58
C TYR A 125 12.93 4.62 -6.32
N LYS A 126 13.15 5.83 -6.87
CA LYS A 126 14.37 6.25 -7.57
C LYS A 126 14.75 5.29 -8.70
N LYS A 127 13.79 4.92 -9.53
CA LYS A 127 14.03 4.03 -10.66
C LYS A 127 14.16 4.80 -11.97
N PRO A 128 15.22 4.55 -12.74
CA PRO A 128 15.33 4.99 -14.12
C PRO A 128 14.13 4.51 -14.95
N VAL A 129 13.56 5.40 -15.76
CA VAL A 129 12.37 5.11 -16.58
C VAL A 129 12.67 5.25 -18.06
N ILE A 130 12.33 4.23 -18.82
CA ILE A 130 12.31 4.22 -20.30
C ILE A 130 10.85 4.25 -20.72
N VAL A 131 10.46 5.18 -21.58
CA VAL A 131 9.08 5.30 -22.08
C VAL A 131 8.92 4.47 -23.36
N ALA A 132 7.88 3.66 -23.42
CA ALA A 132 7.51 2.86 -24.57
C ALA A 132 6.11 3.26 -25.06
N VAL A 133 6.03 4.10 -26.11
CA VAL A 133 4.77 4.46 -26.76
C VAL A 133 4.32 3.28 -27.61
N ASN A 134 3.28 2.60 -27.12
CA ASN A 134 2.78 1.34 -27.67
C ASN A 134 1.43 1.53 -28.38
N GLN A 135 1.02 0.51 -29.14
CA GLN A 135 -0.24 0.49 -29.91
C GLN A 135 -0.28 1.55 -31.04
N LEU A 136 0.89 1.85 -31.63
CA LEU A 136 1.01 2.73 -32.79
C LEU A 136 0.33 2.18 -34.07
N ASP A 137 -0.04 0.90 -34.06
CA ASP A 137 -0.77 0.19 -35.12
C ASP A 137 -2.29 0.28 -35.00
N THR A 138 -2.83 1.02 -34.04
CA THR A 138 -4.28 1.15 -33.86
C THR A 138 -4.86 2.32 -34.69
N GLU A 139 -6.11 2.19 -35.12
CA GLU A 139 -6.79 3.21 -35.95
C GLU A 139 -6.76 4.62 -35.36
N LYS A 140 -6.83 4.69 -34.03
CA LYS A 140 -6.89 5.96 -33.29
C LYS A 140 -5.54 6.40 -32.70
N ALA A 141 -4.44 5.76 -33.09
CA ALA A 141 -3.12 6.18 -32.64
C ALA A 141 -2.84 7.62 -33.11
N ASN A 142 -2.40 8.45 -32.16
CA ASN A 142 -2.10 9.87 -32.44
C ASN A 142 -0.74 10.23 -31.79
N TRP A 143 0.30 10.18 -32.62
CA TRP A 143 1.66 10.45 -32.17
C TRP A 143 1.84 11.87 -31.62
N GLU A 144 1.32 12.88 -32.35
CA GLU A 144 1.45 14.28 -31.96
C GLU A 144 0.85 14.54 -30.60
N HIS A 145 -0.38 14.07 -30.36
CA HIS A 145 -1.02 14.17 -29.06
C HIS A 145 -0.22 13.46 -27.96
N THR A 146 0.27 12.25 -28.24
CA THR A 146 1.06 11.48 -27.26
C THR A 146 2.38 12.19 -26.94
N ARG A 147 3.07 12.74 -27.97
CA ARG A 147 4.28 13.53 -27.81
C ARG A 147 4.04 14.75 -26.91
N ASP A 148 2.98 15.49 -27.16
CA ASP A 148 2.65 16.71 -26.44
C ASP A 148 2.29 16.41 -24.98
N THR A 149 1.48 15.38 -24.72
CA THR A 149 1.15 14.95 -23.33
C THR A 149 2.36 14.44 -22.57
N LEU A 150 3.32 13.77 -23.21
CA LEU A 150 4.59 13.37 -22.59
C LEU A 150 5.43 14.59 -22.21
N LYS A 151 5.56 15.58 -23.10
CA LYS A 151 6.27 16.84 -22.82
C LYS A 151 5.60 17.63 -21.70
N GLU A 152 4.27 17.66 -21.66
CA GLU A 152 3.51 18.34 -20.61
C GLU A 152 3.70 17.67 -19.25
N ALA A 153 3.56 16.34 -19.17
CA ALA A 153 3.62 15.59 -17.91
C ALA A 153 5.04 15.49 -17.33
N PHE A 154 6.06 15.28 -18.17
CA PHE A 154 7.42 14.98 -17.70
C PHE A 154 8.46 16.04 -18.06
N GLY A 155 8.07 17.06 -18.83
CA GLY A 155 8.88 18.24 -19.15
C GLY A 155 10.22 17.89 -19.78
N LYS A 156 11.27 18.52 -19.28
CA LYS A 156 12.64 18.42 -19.81
C LYS A 156 13.29 17.04 -19.67
N LYS A 157 12.68 16.12 -18.92
CA LYS A 157 13.20 14.75 -18.81
C LYS A 157 12.96 13.93 -20.06
N ILE A 158 11.95 14.27 -20.89
CA ILE A 158 11.63 13.53 -22.09
C ILE A 158 12.68 13.75 -23.17
N VAL A 159 13.21 12.64 -23.69
CA VAL A 159 14.17 12.59 -24.79
C VAL A 159 13.67 11.58 -25.82
N PHE A 160 13.30 12.04 -27.00
CA PHE A 160 12.81 11.14 -28.04
C PHE A 160 13.99 10.43 -28.71
N ALA A 161 14.07 9.11 -28.51
CA ALA A 161 15.04 8.25 -29.18
C ALA A 161 14.53 7.78 -30.56
N GLN A 162 13.23 7.85 -30.78
CA GLN A 162 12.57 7.41 -32.00
C GLN A 162 11.31 8.22 -32.27
N PHE A 163 10.87 8.24 -33.54
CA PHE A 163 9.52 8.64 -33.91
C PHE A 163 8.93 7.67 -34.94
N PRO A 164 7.57 7.49 -34.94
CA PRO A 164 6.92 6.52 -35.81
C PRO A 164 6.68 7.07 -37.21
N VAL A 165 6.70 6.19 -38.18
CA VAL A 165 6.27 6.46 -39.56
C VAL A 165 4.90 5.83 -39.74
N ASN A 166 3.97 6.57 -40.36
CA ASN A 166 2.59 6.17 -40.66
C ASN A 166 1.83 5.62 -39.43
N PRO A 167 1.78 6.34 -38.26
CA PRO A 167 1.03 5.86 -37.10
C PRO A 167 -0.45 5.62 -37.45
N GLY A 168 -1.06 4.57 -36.87
CA GLY A 168 -2.39 4.09 -37.22
C GLY A 168 -2.36 2.73 -37.90
N LEU A 169 -3.41 2.35 -38.59
CA LEU A 169 -3.49 1.05 -39.30
C LEU A 169 -2.36 0.80 -40.28
N ALA A 170 -1.76 1.87 -40.79
CA ALA A 170 -0.66 1.83 -41.74
C ALA A 170 0.73 1.85 -41.08
N PHE A 171 0.80 1.75 -39.76
CA PHE A 171 2.08 1.76 -39.03
C PHE A 171 3.01 0.64 -39.50
N ASP A 172 4.11 1.06 -40.15
CA ASP A 172 5.05 0.17 -40.82
C ASP A 172 6.53 0.56 -40.61
N GLY A 173 6.83 1.63 -39.86
CA GLY A 173 8.22 2.04 -39.72
C GLY A 173 8.50 2.94 -38.52
N ILE A 174 9.78 2.99 -38.16
CA ILE A 174 10.34 3.81 -37.09
C ILE A 174 11.62 4.49 -37.59
N VAL A 175 11.77 5.77 -37.34
CA VAL A 175 13.05 6.47 -37.45
C VAL A 175 13.73 6.45 -36.07
N ASP A 176 14.94 5.91 -36.00
CA ASP A 176 15.77 5.84 -34.81
C ASP A 176 16.82 6.95 -34.88
N VAL A 177 16.70 7.94 -34.01
CA VAL A 177 17.58 9.12 -34.04
C VAL A 177 18.89 8.90 -33.24
N ILE A 178 19.06 7.78 -32.54
CA ILE A 178 20.35 7.40 -31.95
C ILE A 178 21.30 6.93 -33.06
N THR A 179 20.78 6.07 -33.95
CA THR A 179 21.59 5.45 -35.02
C THR A 179 21.44 6.17 -36.37
N MET A 180 20.51 7.13 -36.47
CA MET A 180 20.14 7.82 -37.69
C MET A 180 19.79 6.86 -38.85
N LYS A 181 18.92 5.89 -38.54
CA LYS A 181 18.45 4.86 -39.45
C LYS A 181 16.94 4.76 -39.46
N TYR A 182 16.41 4.32 -40.61
CA TYR A 182 14.99 3.96 -40.77
C TYR A 182 14.82 2.45 -40.72
N TYR A 183 13.89 2.00 -39.92
CA TYR A 183 13.52 0.59 -39.74
C TYR A 183 12.11 0.41 -40.33
N HIS A 184 12.00 -0.27 -41.46
CA HIS A 184 10.74 -0.60 -42.13
C HIS A 184 10.32 -2.03 -41.76
N PHE A 185 9.16 -2.20 -41.13
CA PHE A 185 8.65 -3.52 -40.73
C PHE A 185 7.91 -4.17 -41.89
N THR A 186 8.30 -5.40 -42.24
CA THR A 186 7.81 -6.13 -43.41
C THR A 186 6.79 -7.22 -43.07
N ASP A 187 6.63 -7.55 -41.80
CA ASP A 187 5.62 -8.50 -41.29
C ASP A 187 5.16 -8.16 -39.87
N ASP A 188 4.20 -8.92 -39.34
CA ASP A 188 3.66 -8.76 -38.01
C ASP A 188 4.44 -9.59 -36.94
N ASN A 189 5.69 -9.99 -37.22
CA ASN A 189 6.59 -10.70 -36.32
C ASN A 189 7.92 -9.97 -36.11
N GLY A 190 7.92 -8.65 -36.29
CA GLY A 190 9.06 -7.81 -36.01
C GLY A 190 10.18 -7.84 -37.03
N LYS A 191 10.00 -8.54 -38.19
CA LYS A 191 10.99 -8.52 -39.25
C LYS A 191 11.03 -7.14 -39.91
N PHE A 192 12.23 -6.58 -40.02
CA PHE A 192 12.45 -5.26 -40.55
C PHE A 192 13.58 -5.23 -41.58
N GLU A 193 13.57 -4.19 -42.41
CA GLU A 193 14.65 -3.78 -43.29
C GLU A 193 15.22 -2.44 -42.79
N GLU A 194 16.53 -2.38 -42.61
CA GLU A 194 17.26 -1.17 -42.23
C GLU A 194 17.69 -0.42 -43.46
N SER A 195 17.44 0.90 -43.51
CA SER A 195 17.87 1.77 -44.61
C SER A 195 18.21 3.17 -44.10
N ASP A 196 18.66 4.02 -44.99
CA ASP A 196 18.81 5.44 -44.70
C ASP A 196 17.44 6.11 -44.56
N ILE A 197 17.40 7.18 -43.78
CA ILE A 197 16.16 7.91 -43.49
C ILE A 197 15.60 8.52 -44.78
N PRO A 198 14.33 8.30 -45.12
CA PRO A 198 13.71 8.94 -46.26
C PRO A 198 13.78 10.47 -46.18
N ALA A 199 14.05 11.14 -47.31
CA ALA A 199 14.28 12.58 -47.36
C ALA A 199 13.19 13.44 -46.70
N GLN A 200 11.95 12.97 -46.73
CA GLN A 200 10.82 13.65 -46.06
C GLN A 200 10.87 13.69 -44.54
N TYR A 201 11.66 12.82 -43.89
CA TYR A 201 11.84 12.74 -42.44
C TYR A 201 13.23 13.20 -41.99
N ALA A 202 14.11 13.60 -42.94
CA ALA A 202 15.50 13.91 -42.67
C ALA A 202 15.64 15.11 -41.70
N ASP A 203 14.91 16.19 -41.96
CA ASP A 203 14.97 17.42 -41.16
C ASP A 203 14.48 17.17 -39.73
N GLU A 204 13.35 16.46 -39.57
CA GLU A 204 12.83 16.10 -38.21
C GLU A 204 13.80 15.18 -37.48
N ALA A 205 14.39 14.22 -38.17
CA ALA A 205 15.37 13.31 -37.56
C ALA A 205 16.62 14.03 -37.09
N GLU A 206 17.13 14.99 -37.87
CA GLU A 206 18.31 15.79 -37.55
C GLU A 206 18.06 16.70 -36.35
N GLU A 207 16.89 17.37 -36.28
CA GLU A 207 16.50 18.20 -35.17
C GLU A 207 16.43 17.36 -33.86
N MET A 208 15.73 16.21 -33.90
CA MET A 208 15.60 15.32 -32.74
C MET A 208 16.94 14.68 -32.37
N HIS A 209 17.81 14.36 -33.31
CA HIS A 209 19.15 13.85 -33.04
C HIS A 209 19.99 14.88 -32.32
N MET A 210 19.99 16.15 -32.71
CA MET A 210 20.70 17.22 -32.01
C MET A 210 20.21 17.39 -30.58
N GLU A 211 18.89 17.39 -30.34
CA GLU A 211 18.30 17.42 -28.98
C GLU A 211 18.77 16.23 -28.14
N LEU A 212 18.80 15.02 -28.71
CA LEU A 212 19.23 13.81 -28.04
C LEU A 212 20.72 13.84 -27.71
N VAL A 213 21.60 14.30 -28.64
CA VAL A 213 23.04 14.40 -28.43
C VAL A 213 23.35 15.43 -27.35
N GLU A 214 22.68 16.58 -27.35
CA GLU A 214 22.81 17.58 -26.28
C GLU A 214 22.46 16.99 -24.92
N LYS A 215 21.34 16.26 -24.83
CA LYS A 215 20.93 15.58 -23.60
C LYS A 215 21.86 14.46 -23.18
N ALA A 216 22.45 13.74 -24.12
CA ALA A 216 23.48 12.75 -23.79
C ALA A 216 24.76 13.40 -23.26
N ALA A 217 25.17 14.54 -23.85
CA ALA A 217 26.32 15.30 -23.37
C ALA A 217 26.13 15.83 -21.94
N GLU A 218 24.95 16.30 -21.56
CA GLU A 218 24.60 16.75 -20.20
C GLU A 218 24.84 15.65 -19.13
N GLY A 219 24.83 14.37 -19.51
CA GLY A 219 25.02 13.24 -18.59
C GLY A 219 26.42 13.08 -18.02
N ASP A 220 27.47 13.65 -18.68
CA ASP A 220 28.87 13.49 -18.31
C ASP A 220 29.68 14.73 -18.71
N ASP A 221 30.47 15.27 -17.78
CA ASP A 221 31.25 16.51 -17.98
C ASP A 221 32.25 16.40 -19.13
N ALA A 222 32.90 15.25 -19.33
CA ALA A 222 33.86 15.06 -20.43
C ALA A 222 33.20 15.00 -21.79
N LEU A 223 31.96 14.40 -21.84
CA LEU A 223 31.13 14.41 -23.07
C LEU A 223 30.63 15.82 -23.39
N MET A 224 30.34 16.61 -22.37
CA MET A 224 29.91 18.00 -22.54
C MET A 224 31.02 18.86 -23.11
N GLU A 225 32.27 18.74 -22.56
CA GLU A 225 33.45 19.45 -23.11
C GLU A 225 33.66 19.09 -24.59
N LYS A 226 33.67 17.79 -24.91
CA LYS A 226 33.83 17.32 -26.28
C LYS A 226 32.75 17.84 -27.20
N TYR A 227 31.48 17.81 -26.77
CA TYR A 227 30.35 18.30 -27.57
C TYR A 227 30.49 19.80 -27.88
N PHE A 228 30.93 20.62 -26.93
CA PHE A 228 31.18 22.04 -27.19
C PHE A 228 32.33 22.29 -28.19
N GLU A 229 33.34 21.37 -28.27
CA GLU A 229 34.42 21.49 -29.20
C GLU A 229 34.08 21.03 -30.62
N THR A 230 33.35 19.90 -30.72
CA THR A 230 33.18 19.21 -31.98
C THR A 230 31.74 19.27 -32.53
N MET A 231 30.77 19.58 -31.66
CA MET A 231 29.30 19.50 -31.92
C MET A 231 28.83 18.09 -32.33
N GLU A 232 29.66 17.07 -32.09
CA GLU A 232 29.40 15.68 -32.46
C GLU A 232 29.82 14.72 -31.38
N LEU A 233 29.04 13.63 -31.16
CA LEU A 233 29.38 12.49 -30.34
C LEU A 233 29.24 11.21 -31.18
N SER A 234 30.11 10.24 -30.96
CA SER A 234 29.93 8.89 -31.53
C SER A 234 28.75 8.17 -30.88
N ILE A 235 28.20 7.14 -31.53
CA ILE A 235 27.07 6.34 -31.00
C ILE A 235 27.40 5.75 -29.61
N ASP A 236 28.61 5.32 -29.36
CA ASP A 236 29.02 4.76 -28.07
C ASP A 236 29.08 5.84 -26.98
N GLU A 237 29.51 7.06 -27.32
CA GLU A 237 29.50 8.21 -26.41
C GLU A 237 28.07 8.68 -26.13
N ILE A 238 27.17 8.72 -27.14
CA ILE A 238 25.76 8.99 -26.96
C ILE A 238 25.15 7.96 -25.97
N ARG A 239 25.42 6.67 -26.17
CA ARG A 239 24.94 5.61 -25.27
C ARG A 239 25.46 5.77 -23.86
N ALA A 240 26.75 6.12 -23.69
CA ALA A 240 27.35 6.35 -22.38
C ALA A 240 26.71 7.56 -21.67
N GLY A 241 26.50 8.66 -22.37
CA GLY A 241 25.82 9.84 -21.85
C GLY A 241 24.37 9.56 -21.47
N LEU A 242 23.62 8.88 -22.35
CA LEU A 242 22.25 8.46 -22.06
C LEU A 242 22.19 7.50 -20.84
N SER A 243 23.19 6.61 -20.70
CA SER A 243 23.26 5.70 -19.54
C SER A 243 23.50 6.48 -18.24
N ALA A 244 24.36 7.48 -18.24
CA ALA A 244 24.62 8.34 -17.10
C ALA A 244 23.37 9.18 -16.72
N GLY A 245 22.75 9.84 -17.69
CA GLY A 245 21.54 10.65 -17.48
C GLY A 245 20.34 9.80 -17.02
N LEU A 246 20.19 8.59 -17.60
CA LEU A 246 19.14 7.64 -17.18
C LEU A 246 19.36 7.16 -15.75
N ALA A 247 20.60 6.80 -15.38
CA ALA A 247 20.93 6.36 -14.03
C ALA A 247 20.70 7.46 -12.97
N LYS A 248 20.93 8.71 -13.34
CA LYS A 248 20.65 9.89 -12.49
C LYS A 248 19.16 10.29 -12.49
N GLN A 249 18.32 9.66 -13.33
CA GLN A 249 16.89 9.99 -13.54
C GLN A 249 16.67 11.42 -14.09
N GLU A 250 17.61 11.94 -14.79
CA GLU A 250 17.56 13.26 -15.43
C GLU A 250 16.86 13.18 -16.78
N ILE A 251 16.88 12.01 -17.43
CA ILE A 251 16.23 11.76 -18.71
C ILE A 251 15.26 10.56 -18.66
N MET A 252 14.28 10.59 -19.56
CA MET A 252 13.33 9.51 -19.84
C MET A 252 13.29 9.29 -21.36
N PRO A 253 14.12 8.36 -21.89
CA PRO A 253 14.17 8.07 -23.33
C PRO A 253 12.87 7.45 -23.82
N VAL A 254 12.35 7.95 -24.98
CA VAL A 254 11.07 7.54 -25.56
C VAL A 254 11.30 6.66 -26.79
N PHE A 255 10.68 5.48 -26.79
CA PHE A 255 10.67 4.50 -27.86
C PHE A 255 9.28 4.32 -28.44
N CYS A 256 9.22 3.99 -29.74
CA CYS A 256 8.00 3.79 -30.51
C CYS A 256 7.83 2.32 -30.86
N LEU A 257 6.65 1.74 -30.60
CA LEU A 257 6.42 0.33 -30.87
C LEU A 257 4.95 -0.06 -31.09
N SER A 258 4.76 -1.22 -31.69
CA SER A 258 3.55 -2.03 -31.60
C SER A 258 3.93 -3.41 -31.06
N ALA A 259 3.66 -3.64 -29.78
CA ALA A 259 3.93 -4.93 -29.16
C ALA A 259 3.13 -6.06 -29.81
N ARG A 260 1.94 -5.77 -30.33
CA ARG A 260 1.09 -6.73 -31.02
C ARG A 260 1.70 -7.22 -32.34
N LYS A 261 2.32 -6.30 -33.11
CA LYS A 261 3.03 -6.61 -34.37
C LYS A 261 4.50 -6.94 -34.17
N ASP A 262 4.99 -6.86 -32.93
CA ASP A 262 6.42 -6.99 -32.58
C ASP A 262 7.31 -5.91 -33.22
N ALA A 263 6.71 -4.86 -33.71
CA ALA A 263 7.42 -3.76 -34.35
C ALA A 263 8.05 -2.84 -33.28
N GLY A 264 9.35 -2.58 -33.38
CA GLY A 264 10.11 -1.74 -32.45
C GLY A 264 10.58 -2.41 -31.15
N VAL A 265 10.02 -3.57 -30.76
CA VAL A 265 10.34 -4.25 -29.50
C VAL A 265 11.82 -4.65 -29.42
N ARG A 266 12.36 -5.19 -30.49
CA ARG A 266 13.78 -5.52 -30.58
C ARG A 266 14.68 -4.31 -30.36
N ARG A 267 14.35 -3.14 -30.91
CA ARG A 267 15.11 -1.90 -30.73
C ARG A 267 15.07 -1.42 -29.27
N LEU A 268 13.92 -1.51 -28.62
CA LEU A 268 13.78 -1.23 -27.20
C LEU A 268 14.68 -2.18 -26.35
N MET A 269 14.68 -3.48 -26.64
CA MET A 269 15.52 -4.45 -25.95
C MET A 269 17.00 -4.19 -26.18
N GLU A 270 17.42 -3.86 -27.38
CA GLU A 270 18.82 -3.46 -27.69
C GLU A 270 19.24 -2.23 -26.89
N PHE A 271 18.36 -1.24 -26.76
CA PHE A 271 18.63 -0.07 -25.91
C PHE A 271 18.76 -0.47 -24.43
N VAL A 272 17.89 -1.30 -23.91
CA VAL A 272 17.98 -1.80 -22.52
C VAL A 272 19.31 -2.53 -22.29
N VAL A 273 19.77 -3.35 -23.23
CA VAL A 273 21.08 -4.01 -23.11
C VAL A 273 22.22 -3.01 -23.02
N ASN A 274 22.22 -1.99 -23.89
CA ASN A 274 23.35 -1.09 -24.10
C ASN A 274 23.37 0.10 -23.13
N VAL A 275 22.22 0.51 -22.59
CA VAL A 275 22.07 1.78 -21.87
C VAL A 275 21.50 1.60 -20.46
N ALA A 276 20.53 0.70 -20.27
CA ALA A 276 19.91 0.54 -18.97
C ALA A 276 20.87 -0.05 -17.91
N PRO A 277 20.79 0.37 -16.65
CA PRO A 277 21.67 -0.10 -15.60
C PRO A 277 21.55 -1.62 -15.38
N SER A 278 22.69 -2.26 -15.12
CA SER A 278 22.75 -3.64 -14.63
C SER A 278 22.72 -3.65 -13.09
N PRO A 279 22.47 -4.81 -12.45
CA PRO A 279 22.57 -4.92 -10.99
C PRO A 279 23.97 -4.70 -10.42
N ALA A 280 25.02 -4.77 -11.26
CA ALA A 280 26.41 -4.71 -10.81
C ALA A 280 26.72 -3.43 -10.05
N GLY A 281 27.16 -3.57 -8.83
CA GLY A 281 27.56 -2.46 -7.97
C GLY A 281 26.40 -1.66 -7.38
N THR A 282 25.14 -2.05 -7.61
CA THR A 282 24.01 -1.45 -6.91
C THR A 282 24.09 -1.74 -5.41
N VAL A 283 23.53 -0.84 -4.61
CA VAL A 283 23.59 -0.90 -3.15
C VAL A 283 22.18 -0.93 -2.59
N ALA A 284 21.90 -1.86 -1.70
CA ALA A 284 20.67 -1.92 -0.92
C ALA A 284 20.95 -1.52 0.54
N LYS A 285 20.09 -0.68 1.12
CA LYS A 285 20.15 -0.31 2.53
C LYS A 285 19.63 -1.43 3.42
N THR A 286 20.18 -1.52 4.64
CA THR A 286 19.73 -2.46 5.66
C THR A 286 18.98 -1.77 6.79
N ILE A 287 18.17 -2.53 7.54
CA ILE A 287 17.40 -2.03 8.70
C ILE A 287 18.33 -1.45 9.77
N GLY A 288 19.54 -2.02 9.95
CA GLY A 288 20.56 -1.51 10.88
C GLY A 288 21.30 -0.27 10.40
N GLY A 289 20.95 0.30 9.22
CA GLY A 289 21.61 1.46 8.64
C GLY A 289 22.90 1.15 7.88
N GLY A 290 23.20 -0.13 7.65
CA GLY A 290 24.29 -0.58 6.79
C GLY A 290 23.90 -0.66 5.31
N GLU A 291 24.82 -1.21 4.51
CA GLU A 291 24.63 -1.36 3.05
C GLU A 291 25.04 -2.76 2.58
N VAL A 292 24.24 -3.32 1.67
CA VAL A 292 24.54 -4.57 0.97
C VAL A 292 24.80 -4.24 -0.49
N LYS A 293 26.05 -4.46 -0.92
CA LYS A 293 26.47 -4.23 -2.30
C LYS A 293 26.18 -5.47 -3.15
N CYS A 294 25.65 -5.29 -4.34
CA CYS A 294 25.47 -6.36 -5.31
C CYS A 294 26.82 -6.80 -5.89
N ASP A 295 27.45 -7.73 -5.20
CA ASP A 295 28.77 -8.28 -5.52
C ASP A 295 28.74 -9.82 -5.40
N PRO A 296 29.05 -10.58 -6.46
CA PRO A 296 29.13 -12.04 -6.42
C PRO A 296 30.15 -12.61 -5.42
N ALA A 297 31.18 -11.82 -5.05
CA ALA A 297 32.19 -12.23 -4.07
C ALA A 297 31.76 -11.96 -2.61
N GLY A 298 30.66 -11.24 -2.40
CA GLY A 298 30.14 -10.91 -1.09
C GLY A 298 29.47 -12.09 -0.35
N PRO A 299 29.09 -11.89 0.91
CA PRO A 299 28.28 -12.88 1.63
C PRO A 299 26.88 -13.00 1.01
N VAL A 300 26.32 -14.20 1.05
CA VAL A 300 25.01 -14.47 0.45
C VAL A 300 23.92 -13.72 1.22
N SER A 301 23.16 -12.93 0.49
CA SER A 301 21.92 -12.28 0.96
C SER A 301 20.89 -12.30 -0.17
N LEU A 302 19.68 -12.66 0.12
CA LEU A 302 18.54 -12.62 -0.82
C LEU A 302 17.34 -11.92 -0.20
N PHE A 303 16.53 -11.33 -1.06
CA PHE A 303 15.30 -10.64 -0.66
C PHE A 303 14.10 -11.27 -1.35
N ILE A 304 13.15 -11.78 -0.57
CA ILE A 304 11.88 -12.36 -1.07
C ILE A 304 10.91 -11.20 -1.32
N TYR A 305 10.67 -10.90 -2.59
CA TYR A 305 9.81 -9.78 -2.98
C TYR A 305 8.38 -10.20 -3.34
N LYS A 306 8.14 -11.50 -3.55
CA LYS A 306 6.83 -12.04 -3.89
C LYS A 306 6.71 -13.48 -3.41
N THR A 307 5.53 -13.82 -2.87
CA THR A 307 5.13 -15.22 -2.63
C THR A 307 3.79 -15.47 -3.33
N SER A 308 3.61 -16.68 -3.82
CA SER A 308 2.37 -17.14 -4.47
C SER A 308 2.10 -18.59 -4.17
N VAL A 309 0.84 -19.00 -4.29
CA VAL A 309 0.47 -20.42 -4.29
C VAL A 309 0.18 -20.81 -5.74
N GLU A 310 0.94 -21.74 -6.26
CA GLU A 310 0.76 -22.23 -7.63
C GLU A 310 0.13 -23.62 -7.64
N GLN A 311 -0.79 -23.84 -8.59
CA GLN A 311 -1.38 -25.16 -8.77
C GLN A 311 -0.27 -26.21 -9.00
N HIS A 312 -0.36 -27.34 -8.30
CA HIS A 312 0.57 -28.47 -8.35
C HIS A 312 1.96 -28.25 -7.73
N LEU A 313 2.40 -27.01 -7.50
CA LEU A 313 3.72 -26.69 -6.92
C LEU A 313 3.63 -26.30 -5.44
N GLY A 314 2.49 -25.76 -5.01
CA GLY A 314 2.30 -25.21 -3.67
C GLY A 314 2.91 -23.82 -3.51
N ASP A 315 3.42 -23.51 -2.33
CA ASP A 315 4.01 -22.21 -2.02
C ASP A 315 5.32 -22.00 -2.77
N VAL A 316 5.38 -20.91 -3.54
CA VAL A 316 6.54 -20.46 -4.30
C VAL A 316 6.96 -19.08 -3.82
N ALA A 317 8.22 -18.93 -3.46
CA ALA A 317 8.80 -17.65 -3.10
C ALA A 317 9.77 -17.19 -4.19
N PHE A 318 9.53 -15.99 -4.73
CA PHE A 318 10.40 -15.34 -5.70
C PHE A 318 11.33 -14.38 -4.97
N PHE A 319 12.60 -14.45 -5.30
CA PHE A 319 13.62 -13.64 -4.64
C PHE A 319 14.64 -13.10 -5.64
N LYS A 320 15.31 -12.02 -5.25
CA LYS A 320 16.55 -11.55 -5.88
C LYS A 320 17.72 -11.85 -4.97
N VAL A 321 18.80 -12.35 -5.53
CA VAL A 321 20.07 -12.45 -4.81
C VAL A 321 20.69 -11.06 -4.76
N MET A 322 20.77 -10.49 -3.56
CA MET A 322 21.25 -9.13 -3.34
C MET A 322 22.78 -9.08 -3.23
N SER A 323 23.41 -10.15 -2.77
CA SER A 323 24.86 -10.29 -2.66
C SER A 323 25.25 -11.76 -2.68
N GLY A 324 26.47 -12.06 -3.11
CA GLY A 324 27.05 -13.40 -3.14
C GLY A 324 26.54 -14.27 -4.28
N VAL A 325 26.82 -15.56 -4.21
CA VAL A 325 26.29 -16.58 -5.11
C VAL A 325 25.53 -17.59 -4.28
N LEU A 326 24.21 -17.62 -4.46
CA LEU A 326 23.35 -18.58 -3.80
C LEU A 326 23.51 -19.94 -4.46
N LYS A 327 23.83 -20.95 -3.67
CA LYS A 327 23.95 -22.36 -4.12
C LYS A 327 22.81 -23.20 -3.60
N GLU A 328 22.43 -24.21 -4.34
CA GLU A 328 21.48 -25.21 -3.90
C GLU A 328 21.93 -25.86 -2.59
N GLY A 329 20.99 -26.08 -1.66
CA GLY A 329 21.28 -26.63 -0.34
C GLY A 329 21.84 -25.66 0.68
N ALA A 330 21.90 -24.35 0.36
CA ALA A 330 22.36 -23.32 1.29
C ALA A 330 21.47 -23.24 2.53
N ASP A 331 22.11 -23.11 3.70
CA ASP A 331 21.45 -22.82 4.96
C ASP A 331 21.60 -21.31 5.24
N LEU A 332 20.50 -20.60 5.27
CA LEU A 332 20.41 -19.16 5.53
C LEU A 332 19.57 -18.89 6.78
N VAL A 333 19.66 -17.70 7.30
CA VAL A 333 18.85 -17.26 8.44
C VAL A 333 18.06 -16.00 8.07
N ASN A 334 16.90 -15.84 8.67
CA ASN A 334 16.21 -14.57 8.69
C ASN A 334 16.86 -13.71 9.78
N PRO A 335 17.51 -12.56 9.44
CA PRO A 335 18.26 -11.77 10.41
C PRO A 335 17.37 -11.16 11.51
N GLU A 336 16.09 -10.93 11.25
CA GLU A 336 15.15 -10.29 12.19
C GLU A 336 14.62 -11.28 13.23
N THR A 337 14.35 -12.53 12.81
CA THR A 337 13.74 -13.54 13.68
C THR A 337 14.74 -14.57 14.21
N GLY A 338 15.94 -14.66 13.59
CA GLY A 338 16.93 -15.70 13.87
C GLY A 338 16.56 -17.09 13.35
N ASN A 339 15.43 -17.25 12.67
CA ASN A 339 14.98 -18.53 12.16
C ASN A 339 15.84 -19.01 10.97
N GLY A 340 16.34 -20.22 11.04
CA GLY A 340 17.05 -20.85 9.95
C GLY A 340 16.12 -21.37 8.86
N GLU A 341 16.57 -21.27 7.60
CA GLU A 341 15.88 -21.77 6.43
C GLU A 341 16.87 -22.46 5.49
N ARG A 342 16.53 -23.68 5.03
CA ARG A 342 17.34 -24.45 4.08
C ARG A 342 16.74 -24.39 2.69
N LEU A 343 17.48 -23.86 1.73
CA LEU A 343 17.07 -23.76 0.34
C LEU A 343 17.45 -25.04 -0.42
N SER A 344 16.64 -26.09 -0.29
CA SER A 344 16.96 -27.43 -0.78
C SER A 344 17.07 -27.53 -2.28
N ALA A 345 16.33 -26.71 -3.04
CA ALA A 345 16.36 -26.64 -4.48
C ALA A 345 16.10 -25.22 -4.97
N LEU A 346 16.81 -24.79 -5.99
CA LEU A 346 16.66 -23.49 -6.63
C LEU A 346 16.06 -23.66 -8.02
N TYR A 347 15.24 -22.69 -8.45
CA TYR A 347 14.58 -22.77 -9.74
C TYR A 347 14.72 -21.44 -10.49
N ALA A 348 14.81 -21.56 -11.82
CA ALA A 348 14.68 -20.42 -12.72
C ALA A 348 13.22 -19.94 -12.77
N ILE A 349 13.01 -18.69 -13.11
CA ILE A 349 11.68 -18.06 -13.16
C ILE A 349 10.78 -18.74 -14.18
N ASN A 350 11.25 -18.83 -15.44
CA ASN A 350 10.53 -19.48 -16.52
C ASN A 350 10.62 -21.00 -16.33
N LYS A 351 9.57 -21.73 -16.73
CA LYS A 351 9.50 -23.19 -16.70
C LYS A 351 9.88 -23.85 -15.36
N LYS A 352 10.37 -23.06 -14.39
CA LYS A 352 10.84 -23.52 -13.07
C LYS A 352 11.82 -24.69 -13.15
N ASP A 353 12.75 -24.58 -14.10
CA ASP A 353 13.85 -25.51 -14.24
C ASP A 353 14.79 -25.40 -13.03
N ARG A 354 15.21 -26.54 -12.49
CA ARG A 354 16.13 -26.59 -11.36
C ARG A 354 17.51 -26.09 -11.78
N VAL A 355 18.10 -25.23 -10.95
CA VAL A 355 19.43 -24.65 -11.15
C VAL A 355 20.32 -24.91 -9.95
N SER A 356 21.63 -25.04 -10.16
CA SER A 356 22.60 -25.31 -9.10
C SER A 356 23.00 -24.05 -8.32
N SER A 357 22.94 -22.90 -8.97
CA SER A 357 23.31 -21.61 -8.38
C SER A 357 22.58 -20.43 -9.03
N ILE A 358 22.47 -19.33 -8.29
CA ILE A 358 21.95 -18.04 -8.74
C ILE A 358 22.91 -16.96 -8.25
N ALA A 359 23.43 -16.15 -9.16
CA ALA A 359 24.43 -15.11 -8.85
C ALA A 359 23.76 -13.83 -8.32
N ALA A 360 24.57 -12.99 -7.64
CA ALA A 360 24.15 -11.64 -7.23
C ALA A 360 23.56 -10.84 -8.39
N GLY A 361 22.42 -10.19 -8.14
CA GLY A 361 21.66 -9.43 -9.11
C GLY A 361 20.62 -10.22 -9.87
N ASP A 362 20.66 -11.55 -9.84
CA ASP A 362 19.71 -12.40 -10.56
C ASP A 362 18.48 -12.73 -9.70
N ILE A 363 17.39 -13.03 -10.39
CA ILE A 363 16.08 -13.39 -9.81
C ILE A 363 15.83 -14.88 -10.02
N GLY A 364 15.37 -15.53 -8.96
CA GLY A 364 14.99 -16.93 -8.98
C GLY A 364 13.80 -17.21 -8.08
N CYS A 365 13.46 -18.49 -7.96
CA CYS A 365 12.42 -18.90 -7.03
C CYS A 365 12.79 -20.18 -6.28
N VAL A 366 12.11 -20.37 -5.16
CA VAL A 366 12.23 -21.53 -4.29
C VAL A 366 10.84 -21.98 -3.85
N MET A 367 10.67 -23.28 -3.66
CA MET A 367 9.38 -23.84 -3.28
C MET A 367 9.41 -24.31 -1.83
N LYS A 368 8.24 -24.24 -1.15
CA LYS A 368 8.00 -24.83 0.17
C LYS A 368 8.95 -24.34 1.27
N LEU A 369 9.20 -23.03 1.31
CA LEU A 369 9.87 -22.42 2.46
C LEU A 369 8.96 -22.51 3.70
N LYS A 370 9.54 -22.82 4.87
CA LYS A 370 8.80 -22.88 6.15
C LYS A 370 8.38 -21.49 6.62
N ASN A 371 9.26 -20.53 6.46
CA ASN A 371 9.10 -19.15 6.94
C ASN A 371 9.16 -18.12 5.80
N GLY A 372 8.99 -18.57 4.54
CA GLY A 372 9.03 -17.69 3.37
C GLY A 372 7.77 -16.84 3.29
N LYS A 373 7.94 -15.53 3.50
CA LYS A 373 6.90 -14.51 3.32
C LYS A 373 7.42 -13.43 2.39
N THR A 374 6.51 -12.72 1.76
CA THR A 374 6.87 -11.50 1.03
C THR A 374 7.48 -10.47 1.98
N ASP A 375 8.46 -9.71 1.49
CA ASP A 375 9.18 -8.67 2.24
C ASP A 375 10.12 -9.19 3.34
N VAL A 376 10.76 -10.33 3.10
CA VAL A 376 11.69 -10.98 4.04
C VAL A 376 13.08 -11.13 3.43
N THR A 377 14.10 -10.87 4.24
CA THR A 377 15.50 -11.18 3.93
C THR A 377 15.90 -12.54 4.47
N LEU A 378 16.58 -13.34 3.65
CA LEU A 378 17.33 -14.51 4.10
C LEU A 378 18.81 -14.30 3.76
N ALA A 379 19.69 -14.47 4.74
CA ALA A 379 21.10 -14.15 4.57
C ALA A 379 22.01 -15.13 5.30
N ALA A 380 23.30 -15.10 4.95
CA ALA A 380 24.32 -15.79 5.71
C ALA A 380 24.33 -15.29 7.17
N PRO A 381 24.66 -16.14 8.16
CA PRO A 381 24.70 -15.72 9.56
C PRO A 381 25.55 -14.48 9.80
N GLY A 382 25.06 -13.53 10.58
CA GLY A 382 25.76 -12.27 10.91
C GLY A 382 25.57 -11.15 9.90
N GLN A 383 24.77 -11.36 8.85
CA GLN A 383 24.35 -10.29 7.94
C GLN A 383 23.07 -9.63 8.47
N ASP A 384 22.86 -8.37 8.09
CA ASP A 384 21.70 -7.58 8.46
C ASP A 384 20.56 -7.75 7.43
N ALA A 385 19.32 -7.47 7.85
CA ALA A 385 18.16 -7.50 6.98
C ALA A 385 18.13 -6.28 6.07
N ILE A 386 17.72 -6.47 4.81
CA ILE A 386 17.48 -5.39 3.86
C ILE A 386 16.22 -4.63 4.29
N GLU A 387 16.23 -3.30 4.14
CA GLU A 387 15.07 -2.45 4.43
C GLU A 387 13.79 -3.00 3.77
N HIS A 388 12.70 -2.99 4.53
CA HIS A 388 11.38 -3.39 4.05
C HIS A 388 10.89 -2.52 2.88
N MET A 389 9.94 -3.07 2.14
CA MET A 389 9.19 -2.30 1.15
C MET A 389 8.21 -1.37 1.86
N VAL A 390 8.07 -0.14 1.37
CA VAL A 390 7.11 0.82 1.90
C VAL A 390 5.87 0.80 1.03
N PHE A 391 4.78 0.25 1.55
CA PHE A 391 3.50 0.24 0.86
C PHE A 391 2.64 1.44 1.29
N PRO A 392 1.79 1.97 0.41
CA PRO A 392 0.83 2.99 0.80
C PRO A 392 -0.21 2.42 1.77
N ASP A 393 -0.71 3.27 2.67
CA ASP A 393 -1.78 2.91 3.60
C ASP A 393 -3.02 2.43 2.84
N ALA A 394 -3.74 1.47 3.45
CA ALA A 394 -4.94 0.93 2.85
C ALA A 394 -6.06 1.98 2.77
N ARG A 395 -6.63 2.16 1.59
CA ARG A 395 -7.66 3.17 1.27
C ARG A 395 -9.09 2.61 1.26
N TYR A 396 -9.25 1.30 1.21
CA TYR A 396 -10.54 0.64 1.23
C TYR A 396 -10.61 -0.33 2.41
N ARG A 397 -11.71 -0.26 3.16
CA ARG A 397 -11.94 -1.10 4.35
C ARG A 397 -13.35 -1.69 4.30
N CYS A 398 -13.47 -2.96 4.62
CA CYS A 398 -14.75 -3.64 4.82
C CYS A 398 -14.68 -4.60 6.00
N ALA A 399 -15.82 -4.92 6.58
CA ALA A 399 -15.94 -6.01 7.53
C ALA A 399 -16.23 -7.31 6.79
N VAL A 400 -15.60 -8.40 7.22
CA VAL A 400 -15.80 -9.73 6.64
C VAL A 400 -16.59 -10.59 7.62
N LYS A 401 -17.60 -11.27 7.08
CA LYS A 401 -18.40 -12.25 7.81
C LYS A 401 -18.39 -13.57 7.05
N ALA A 402 -18.17 -14.67 7.76
CA ALA A 402 -18.40 -15.99 7.20
C ALA A 402 -19.91 -16.20 6.94
N VAL A 403 -20.29 -16.75 5.79
CA VAL A 403 -21.69 -17.11 5.50
C VAL A 403 -22.17 -18.18 6.48
N ASP A 404 -21.33 -19.20 6.75
CA ASP A 404 -21.58 -20.18 7.80
C ASP A 404 -20.73 -19.83 9.04
N LYS A 405 -21.38 -19.66 10.19
CA LYS A 405 -20.71 -19.35 11.47
C LYS A 405 -19.69 -20.42 11.88
N ASN A 406 -19.87 -21.67 11.48
CA ASN A 406 -18.94 -22.75 11.80
C ASN A 406 -17.60 -22.62 11.05
N ASP A 407 -17.53 -21.81 10.01
CA ASP A 407 -16.32 -21.61 9.21
C ASP A 407 -15.51 -20.36 9.60
N GLU A 408 -15.90 -19.61 10.62
CA GLU A 408 -15.20 -18.37 11.05
C GLU A 408 -13.70 -18.57 11.26
N ALA A 409 -13.29 -19.67 11.92
CA ALA A 409 -11.88 -19.97 12.15
C ALA A 409 -11.13 -20.23 10.83
N LYS A 410 -11.71 -21.02 9.91
CA LYS A 410 -11.13 -21.33 8.59
C LYS A 410 -11.06 -20.08 7.71
N VAL A 411 -12.08 -19.22 7.77
CA VAL A 411 -12.09 -17.91 7.09
C VAL A 411 -10.94 -17.05 7.60
N GLY A 412 -10.74 -16.95 8.91
CA GLY A 412 -9.63 -16.21 9.52
C GLY A 412 -8.26 -16.74 9.06
N GLU A 413 -8.05 -18.05 9.06
CA GLU A 413 -6.81 -18.68 8.58
C GLU A 413 -6.56 -18.41 7.09
N ALA A 414 -7.59 -18.51 6.25
CA ALA A 414 -7.49 -18.27 4.81
C ALA A 414 -7.17 -16.81 4.51
N LEU A 415 -7.84 -15.87 5.16
CA LEU A 415 -7.55 -14.44 5.03
C LEU A 415 -6.10 -14.10 5.42
N ASN A 416 -5.61 -14.65 6.52
CA ASN A 416 -4.22 -14.46 6.96
C ASN A 416 -3.20 -15.02 5.94
N LYS A 417 -3.50 -16.15 5.30
CA LYS A 417 -2.68 -16.71 4.22
C LYS A 417 -2.64 -15.77 3.00
N ILE A 418 -3.77 -15.16 2.64
CA ILE A 418 -3.84 -14.18 1.55
C ILE A 418 -3.02 -12.93 1.89
N ALA A 419 -3.18 -12.39 3.11
CA ALA A 419 -2.40 -11.23 3.58
C ALA A 419 -0.89 -11.50 3.64
N ALA A 420 -0.47 -12.74 3.93
CA ALA A 420 0.94 -13.12 3.91
C ALA A 420 1.56 -13.11 2.49
N GLN A 421 0.74 -13.23 1.44
CA GLN A 421 1.17 -13.17 0.05
C GLN A 421 1.22 -11.74 -0.48
N ASP A 422 0.28 -10.89 -0.05
CA ASP A 422 0.13 -9.51 -0.49
C ASP A 422 0.17 -8.55 0.71
N PRO A 423 1.30 -7.88 0.96
CA PRO A 423 1.44 -6.93 2.07
C PRO A 423 0.52 -5.71 1.99
N THR A 424 -0.13 -5.45 0.85
CA THR A 424 -1.13 -4.37 0.72
C THR A 424 -2.50 -4.76 1.26
N ILE A 425 -2.70 -6.03 1.57
CA ILE A 425 -3.91 -6.56 2.19
C ILE A 425 -3.66 -6.74 3.69
N ASN A 426 -4.45 -6.05 4.50
CA ASN A 426 -4.38 -6.18 5.96
C ASN A 426 -5.65 -6.81 6.50
N VAL A 427 -5.48 -7.74 7.43
CA VAL A 427 -6.56 -8.46 8.12
C VAL A 427 -6.40 -8.25 9.61
N GLU A 428 -7.38 -7.64 10.24
CA GLU A 428 -7.38 -7.33 11.67
C GLU A 428 -8.69 -7.77 12.31
N TYR A 429 -8.62 -8.47 13.45
CA TYR A 429 -9.78 -8.70 14.29
C TYR A 429 -9.93 -7.60 15.31
N SER A 430 -10.92 -6.76 15.15
CA SER A 430 -11.28 -5.73 16.14
C SER A 430 -12.10 -6.35 17.26
N LYS A 431 -11.47 -6.51 18.45
CA LYS A 431 -12.15 -6.99 19.67
C LYS A 431 -13.28 -6.06 20.09
N GLU A 432 -13.07 -4.76 19.95
CA GLU A 432 -14.06 -3.71 20.27
C GLU A 432 -15.32 -3.86 19.42
N LEU A 433 -15.15 -3.93 18.09
CA LEU A 433 -16.27 -3.99 17.15
C LEU A 433 -16.81 -5.41 16.93
N ARG A 434 -16.08 -6.43 17.42
CA ARG A 434 -16.32 -7.86 17.21
C ARG A 434 -16.48 -8.17 15.72
N GLN A 435 -15.57 -7.60 14.89
CA GLN A 435 -15.55 -7.78 13.46
C GLN A 435 -14.14 -8.06 12.97
N THR A 436 -14.03 -8.91 11.95
CA THR A 436 -12.82 -9.04 11.14
C THR A 436 -12.84 -7.96 10.09
N ILE A 437 -11.88 -7.06 10.11
CA ILE A 437 -11.70 -5.96 9.17
C ILE A 437 -10.68 -6.38 8.12
N LEU A 438 -11.07 -6.28 6.87
CA LEU A 438 -10.22 -6.47 5.71
C LEU A 438 -9.97 -5.10 5.08
N SER A 439 -8.70 -4.77 4.86
CA SER A 439 -8.29 -3.50 4.27
C SER A 439 -7.37 -3.73 3.08
N GLY A 440 -7.43 -2.87 2.08
CA GLY A 440 -6.62 -2.94 0.87
C GLY A 440 -6.61 -1.61 0.11
N GLN A 441 -5.95 -1.58 -1.06
CA GLN A 441 -5.78 -0.34 -1.83
C GLN A 441 -7.07 0.13 -2.51
N GLY A 442 -7.95 -0.78 -2.89
CA GLY A 442 -9.22 -0.45 -3.53
C GLY A 442 -10.20 -1.60 -3.56
N GLU A 443 -11.39 -1.34 -4.11
CA GLU A 443 -12.48 -2.31 -4.17
C GLU A 443 -12.13 -3.55 -5.00
N GLN A 444 -11.34 -3.38 -6.07
CA GLN A 444 -10.95 -4.51 -6.93
C GLN A 444 -10.00 -5.47 -6.21
N ALA A 445 -9.07 -4.95 -5.39
CA ALA A 445 -8.19 -5.79 -4.58
C ALA A 445 -8.99 -6.62 -3.57
N ILE A 446 -9.98 -6.01 -2.92
CA ILE A 446 -10.88 -6.70 -1.97
C ILE A 446 -11.76 -7.74 -2.68
N ASN A 447 -12.24 -7.45 -3.88
CA ASN A 447 -13.01 -8.42 -4.68
C ASN A 447 -12.14 -9.61 -5.13
N LEU A 448 -10.86 -9.40 -5.39
CA LEU A 448 -9.91 -10.50 -5.64
C LEU A 448 -9.77 -11.40 -4.40
N VAL A 449 -9.70 -10.82 -3.20
CA VAL A 449 -9.70 -11.60 -1.94
C VAL A 449 -10.96 -12.46 -1.84
N LYS A 450 -12.14 -11.90 -2.13
CA LYS A 450 -13.40 -12.66 -2.13
C LYS A 450 -13.38 -13.82 -3.13
N TRP A 451 -12.87 -13.56 -4.33
CA TRP A 451 -12.74 -14.59 -5.36
C TRP A 451 -11.82 -15.72 -4.90
N LYS A 452 -10.65 -15.40 -4.32
CA LYS A 452 -9.73 -16.38 -3.74
C LYS A 452 -10.40 -17.21 -2.64
N MET A 453 -11.11 -16.55 -1.72
CA MET A 453 -11.83 -17.23 -0.64
C MET A 453 -12.79 -18.26 -1.19
N THR A 454 -13.57 -17.91 -2.21
CA THR A 454 -14.57 -18.82 -2.81
C THR A 454 -13.90 -19.92 -3.67
N ASN A 455 -12.94 -19.55 -4.54
CA ASN A 455 -12.45 -20.46 -5.57
C ASN A 455 -11.22 -21.28 -5.14
N GLU A 456 -10.32 -20.69 -4.33
CA GLU A 456 -9.10 -21.38 -3.88
C GLU A 456 -9.32 -22.04 -2.50
N PHE A 457 -9.87 -21.30 -1.53
CA PHE A 457 -10.04 -21.78 -0.15
C PHE A 457 -11.38 -22.46 0.11
N LYS A 458 -12.34 -22.41 -0.84
CA LYS A 458 -13.70 -22.97 -0.72
C LYS A 458 -14.47 -22.44 0.51
N GLN A 459 -14.24 -21.16 0.87
CA GLN A 459 -14.89 -20.45 1.95
C GLN A 459 -15.73 -19.32 1.39
N ASN A 460 -17.01 -19.25 1.77
CA ASN A 460 -17.92 -18.18 1.34
C ASN A 460 -17.95 -17.07 2.39
N ILE A 461 -17.75 -15.84 1.95
CA ILE A 461 -17.74 -14.64 2.78
C ILE A 461 -18.68 -13.56 2.25
N GLU A 462 -19.18 -12.74 3.16
CA GLU A 462 -19.91 -11.52 2.87
C GLU A 462 -19.12 -10.30 3.32
N PHE A 463 -19.17 -9.23 2.53
CA PHE A 463 -18.62 -7.94 2.89
C PHE A 463 -19.71 -7.04 3.45
N LEU A 464 -19.42 -6.43 4.60
CA LEU A 464 -20.29 -5.51 5.30
C LEU A 464 -19.58 -4.17 5.50
N ALA A 465 -20.33 -3.11 5.72
CA ALA A 465 -19.77 -1.86 6.19
C ALA A 465 -19.10 -2.07 7.56
N PRO A 466 -17.85 -1.61 7.77
CA PRO A 466 -17.22 -1.68 9.07
C PRO A 466 -18.01 -0.84 10.07
N LYS A 467 -18.20 -1.33 11.29
CA LYS A 467 -18.69 -0.49 12.38
C LYS A 467 -17.69 0.62 12.67
N VAL A 468 -18.21 1.78 13.06
CA VAL A 468 -17.38 2.93 13.45
C VAL A 468 -17.02 2.78 14.93
N PRO A 469 -15.74 2.90 15.33
CA PRO A 469 -15.35 2.83 16.72
C PRO A 469 -15.65 4.16 17.42
N TYR A 470 -16.92 4.39 17.74
CA TYR A 470 -17.33 5.55 18.53
C TYR A 470 -16.72 5.55 19.91
N ARG A 471 -16.70 6.71 20.57
CA ARG A 471 -16.32 6.88 21.98
C ARG A 471 -17.42 7.62 22.71
N GLU A 472 -17.43 7.50 24.01
CA GLU A 472 -18.34 8.21 24.89
C GLU A 472 -17.56 9.14 25.83
N THR A 473 -18.11 10.28 26.12
CA THR A 473 -17.58 11.22 27.12
C THR A 473 -18.69 12.00 27.78
N ILE A 474 -18.34 12.83 28.75
CA ILE A 474 -19.27 13.67 29.48
C ILE A 474 -18.92 15.14 29.32
N THR A 475 -19.89 16.03 29.50
CA THR A 475 -19.69 17.50 29.33
C THR A 475 -20.01 18.31 30.58
N LYS A 476 -20.59 17.70 31.59
CA LYS A 476 -21.02 18.38 32.82
C LYS A 476 -20.55 17.63 34.06
N VAL A 477 -20.54 18.33 35.18
CA VAL A 477 -20.38 17.71 36.51
C VAL A 477 -21.68 17.05 36.93
N ALA A 478 -21.60 15.81 37.40
CA ALA A 478 -22.73 15.12 37.99
C ALA A 478 -22.30 14.22 39.16
N THR A 479 -23.23 13.97 40.05
CA THR A 479 -23.05 13.08 41.18
C THR A 479 -24.02 11.93 41.14
N ALA A 480 -23.61 10.77 41.63
CA ALA A 480 -24.48 9.64 41.87
C ALA A 480 -23.98 8.80 43.05
N GLN A 481 -24.87 8.03 43.59
CA GLN A 481 -24.57 7.09 44.67
C GLN A 481 -25.21 5.74 44.38
N TYR A 482 -24.51 4.66 44.70
CA TYR A 482 -25.09 3.32 44.57
C TYR A 482 -24.75 2.46 45.78
N ARG A 483 -25.77 1.75 46.30
CA ARG A 483 -25.64 0.81 47.38
C ARG A 483 -25.87 -0.60 46.88
N HIS A 484 -24.83 -1.42 46.89
CA HIS A 484 -24.95 -2.85 46.67
C HIS A 484 -25.21 -3.57 48.02
N LYS A 485 -26.35 -4.25 48.12
CA LYS A 485 -26.68 -5.09 49.23
C LYS A 485 -27.28 -6.41 48.75
N LYS A 486 -26.58 -7.52 49.00
CA LYS A 486 -27.09 -8.87 48.68
C LYS A 486 -26.97 -9.75 49.90
N GLN A 487 -28.06 -10.36 50.33
CA GLN A 487 -28.12 -11.29 51.45
C GLN A 487 -28.70 -12.61 50.94
N SER A 488 -27.87 -13.66 50.82
CA SER A 488 -28.28 -14.99 50.36
C SER A 488 -27.54 -16.01 51.19
N GLY A 489 -28.17 -16.57 52.23
CA GLY A 489 -27.78 -17.77 52.97
C GLY A 489 -26.29 -17.93 53.32
N GLY A 490 -25.63 -16.93 53.93
CA GLY A 490 -24.22 -16.92 54.28
C GLY A 490 -23.70 -15.50 54.49
N ALA A 491 -22.38 -15.27 54.37
CA ALA A 491 -21.81 -13.93 54.47
C ALA A 491 -22.38 -13.02 53.38
N GLY A 492 -23.00 -11.89 53.76
CA GLY A 492 -23.60 -10.91 52.88
C GLY A 492 -22.58 -10.19 51.97
N GLN A 493 -23.09 -9.40 51.03
CA GLN A 493 -22.31 -8.44 50.25
C GLN A 493 -22.85 -7.06 50.52
N PHE A 494 -22.02 -6.13 50.97
CA PHE A 494 -22.39 -4.75 51.20
C PHE A 494 -21.29 -3.79 50.76
N GLY A 495 -21.67 -2.76 50.00
CA GLY A 495 -20.81 -1.65 49.64
C GLY A 495 -21.64 -0.49 49.10
N GLU A 496 -21.36 0.72 49.59
CA GLU A 496 -22.00 1.95 49.11
C GLU A 496 -20.93 2.93 48.67
N VAL A 497 -21.06 3.49 47.47
CA VAL A 497 -20.10 4.42 46.88
C VAL A 497 -20.82 5.67 46.38
N HIS A 498 -20.32 6.82 46.74
CA HIS A 498 -20.76 8.12 46.23
C HIS A 498 -19.69 8.69 45.34
N LEU A 499 -20.08 8.96 44.08
CA LEU A 499 -19.17 9.49 43.04
C LEU A 499 -19.59 10.85 42.58
N LEU A 500 -18.58 11.65 42.21
CA LEU A 500 -18.73 12.83 41.37
C LEU A 500 -17.89 12.61 40.09
N VAL A 501 -18.46 12.85 38.96
CA VAL A 501 -17.78 12.78 37.66
C VAL A 501 -17.77 14.17 36.97
N CYS A 502 -16.68 14.48 36.31
CA CYS A 502 -16.57 15.66 35.46
C CYS A 502 -15.63 15.38 34.26
N PRO A 503 -15.68 16.20 33.19
CA PRO A 503 -14.74 16.06 32.09
C PRO A 503 -13.29 16.15 32.58
N TYR A 504 -12.44 15.29 32.00
CA TYR A 504 -10.99 15.45 32.12
C TYR A 504 -10.47 16.29 30.95
N VAL A 505 -9.71 17.32 31.26
CA VAL A 505 -9.00 18.14 30.28
C VAL A 505 -7.52 18.11 30.62
N GLU A 506 -6.69 17.75 29.63
CA GLU A 506 -5.25 17.64 29.84
C GLU A 506 -4.64 19.00 30.17
N GLY A 507 -3.80 19.03 31.22
CA GLY A 507 -3.19 20.28 31.71
C GLY A 507 -4.06 21.09 32.67
N GLU A 508 -5.35 20.76 32.83
CA GLU A 508 -6.19 21.42 33.82
C GLU A 508 -6.10 20.70 35.19
N PRO A 509 -5.76 21.42 36.29
CA PRO A 509 -5.70 20.82 37.60
C PRO A 509 -7.08 20.34 38.08
N ALA A 510 -7.10 19.32 38.92
CA ALA A 510 -8.32 18.84 39.55
C ALA A 510 -8.92 19.90 40.47
N GLY A 511 -10.14 20.32 40.17
CA GLY A 511 -10.90 21.19 41.09
C GLY A 511 -11.29 20.46 42.36
N ASN A 512 -11.54 21.22 43.41
CA ASN A 512 -11.99 20.67 44.71
C ASN A 512 -13.28 21.25 45.24
N LYS A 513 -13.89 22.23 44.53
CA LYS A 513 -15.15 22.87 44.91
C LYS A 513 -16.27 22.49 43.97
N PHE A 514 -17.33 21.88 44.46
CA PHE A 514 -18.45 21.43 43.65
C PHE A 514 -19.79 21.66 44.34
N MET A 515 -20.85 21.81 43.60
CA MET A 515 -22.23 21.78 44.06
C MET A 515 -22.72 20.35 44.24
N ILE A 516 -22.82 19.87 45.46
CA ILE A 516 -23.32 18.50 45.76
C ILE A 516 -24.65 18.68 46.56
N ASN A 517 -25.73 18.11 45.97
CA ASN A 517 -27.09 18.21 46.58
C ASN A 517 -27.50 19.69 46.88
N GLY A 518 -27.18 20.62 45.99
CA GLY A 518 -27.54 22.02 46.13
C GLY A 518 -26.69 22.81 47.17
N LYS A 519 -25.64 22.22 47.72
CA LYS A 519 -24.71 22.85 48.67
C LYS A 519 -23.32 22.87 48.13
N GLU A 520 -22.63 24.03 48.24
CA GLU A 520 -21.20 24.12 47.88
C GLU A 520 -20.39 23.25 48.86
N THR A 521 -19.67 22.28 48.30
CA THR A 521 -18.87 21.34 49.06
C THR A 521 -17.42 21.38 48.59
N ILE A 522 -16.50 21.47 49.55
CA ILE A 522 -15.06 21.39 49.27
C ILE A 522 -14.63 19.94 49.54
N LEU A 523 -14.15 19.29 48.52
CA LEU A 523 -13.61 17.90 48.58
C LEU A 523 -12.13 17.97 49.01
N ASN A 524 -11.77 17.11 49.95
CA ASN A 524 -10.37 16.99 50.42
C ASN A 524 -9.67 15.89 49.65
N ILE A 525 -8.88 16.24 48.65
CA ILE A 525 -8.13 15.33 47.79
C ILE A 525 -7.03 14.63 48.63
N LYS A 526 -7.10 13.32 48.77
CA LYS A 526 -6.11 12.49 49.47
C LYS A 526 -5.13 11.80 48.54
N SER A 527 -5.62 11.33 47.41
CA SER A 527 -4.80 10.80 46.34
C SER A 527 -5.44 11.09 44.98
N GLN A 528 -4.60 11.21 43.94
CA GLN A 528 -4.99 11.51 42.55
C GLN A 528 -4.06 10.71 41.66
N GLU A 529 -4.65 9.91 40.79
CA GLU A 529 -3.93 9.07 39.84
C GLU A 529 -4.58 9.17 38.47
N THR A 530 -3.77 9.31 37.43
CA THR A 530 -4.22 9.41 36.02
C THR A 530 -3.80 8.14 35.30
N TYR A 531 -4.74 7.51 34.62
CA TYR A 531 -4.55 6.27 33.87
C TYR A 531 -4.75 6.53 32.38
N ASP A 532 -3.78 6.10 31.56
CA ASP A 532 -3.95 6.01 30.13
C ASP A 532 -4.82 4.80 29.80
N LEU A 533 -5.88 5.02 29.02
CA LEU A 533 -6.81 3.95 28.65
C LEU A 533 -6.28 3.21 27.41
N GLU A 534 -6.40 1.89 27.37
CA GLU A 534 -5.96 1.06 26.24
C GLU A 534 -6.60 1.48 24.91
N TRP A 535 -7.82 2.03 24.95
CA TRP A 535 -8.57 2.51 23.79
C TRP A 535 -8.38 4.02 23.52
N GLY A 536 -7.40 4.63 24.14
CA GLY A 536 -7.07 6.06 24.05
C GLY A 536 -7.90 6.96 24.96
N GLY A 537 -7.34 8.09 25.34
CA GLY A 537 -7.89 8.99 26.35
C GLY A 537 -7.47 8.63 27.77
N LYS A 538 -8.01 9.35 28.75
CA LYS A 538 -7.57 9.24 30.15
C LYS A 538 -8.73 9.06 31.11
N LEU A 539 -8.46 8.34 32.20
CA LEU A 539 -9.28 8.29 33.41
C LEU A 539 -8.47 8.88 34.56
N GLU A 540 -8.96 9.92 35.19
CA GLU A 540 -8.36 10.45 36.41
C GLU A 540 -9.21 10.03 37.62
N PHE A 541 -8.61 9.27 38.53
CA PHE A 541 -9.27 8.74 39.73
C PHE A 541 -8.79 9.48 40.98
N ILE A 542 -9.70 10.07 41.71
CA ILE A 542 -9.42 10.94 42.84
C ILE A 542 -10.15 10.42 44.08
N ASN A 543 -9.38 10.11 45.13
CA ASN A 543 -9.93 9.73 46.42
C ASN A 543 -10.08 10.94 47.33
N CYS A 544 -11.31 11.21 47.76
CA CYS A 544 -11.67 12.30 48.65
C CYS A 544 -12.41 11.76 49.91
N VAL A 545 -12.44 10.46 50.13
CA VAL A 545 -13.17 9.85 51.28
C VAL A 545 -12.59 10.30 52.60
N VAL A 546 -13.44 10.82 53.51
CA VAL A 546 -13.08 11.26 54.86
C VAL A 546 -13.72 10.37 55.92
N GLY A 547 -13.16 10.37 57.14
CA GLY A 547 -13.73 9.71 58.30
C GLY A 547 -13.75 8.18 58.29
N GLY A 548 -13.03 7.54 57.34
CA GLY A 548 -13.00 6.07 57.24
C GLY A 548 -14.30 5.46 56.71
N ALA A 549 -15.12 6.22 55.96
CA ALA A 549 -16.38 5.76 55.42
C ALA A 549 -16.22 4.56 54.45
N ILE A 550 -15.10 4.50 53.72
CA ILE A 550 -14.63 3.36 52.94
C ILE A 550 -13.16 3.12 53.28
N ASP A 551 -12.78 1.88 53.51
CA ASP A 551 -11.38 1.49 53.69
C ASP A 551 -10.59 1.68 52.39
N LEU A 552 -9.34 2.19 52.52
CA LEU A 552 -8.46 2.43 51.39
C LEU A 552 -8.21 1.17 50.53
N GLY A 553 -8.26 -0.01 51.15
CA GLY A 553 -8.11 -1.29 50.46
C GLY A 553 -9.20 -1.58 49.41
N PHE A 554 -10.35 -0.89 49.49
CA PHE A 554 -11.43 -1.03 48.48
C PHE A 554 -11.35 -0.04 47.33
N MET A 555 -10.45 0.95 47.35
CA MET A 555 -10.29 1.90 46.23
C MET A 555 -9.92 1.23 44.91
N PRO A 556 -9.01 0.23 44.87
CA PRO A 556 -8.74 -0.52 43.62
C PRO A 556 -9.96 -1.28 43.12
N ALA A 557 -10.83 -1.79 43.97
CA ALA A 557 -12.05 -2.48 43.58
C ALA A 557 -13.08 -1.51 42.96
N ILE A 558 -13.21 -0.31 43.52
CA ILE A 558 -14.07 0.76 42.97
C ILE A 558 -13.54 1.19 41.57
N LEU A 559 -12.23 1.45 41.46
CA LEU A 559 -11.57 1.81 40.20
C LEU A 559 -11.79 0.73 39.14
N LYS A 560 -11.63 -0.55 39.50
CA LYS A 560 -11.90 -1.66 38.59
C LYS A 560 -13.35 -1.65 38.09
N GLY A 561 -14.33 -1.45 38.97
CA GLY A 561 -15.73 -1.38 38.59
C GLY A 561 -16.04 -0.20 37.62
N ILE A 562 -15.37 0.95 37.81
CA ILE A 562 -15.46 2.10 36.92
C ILE A 562 -14.85 1.78 35.59
N ASN A 563 -13.63 1.24 35.56
CA ASN A 563 -12.92 0.90 34.32
C ASN A 563 -13.67 -0.18 33.51
N ASP A 564 -14.20 -1.20 34.17
CA ASP A 564 -15.04 -2.23 33.55
C ASP A 564 -16.27 -1.56 32.87
N LYS A 565 -16.91 -0.58 33.53
CA LYS A 565 -18.07 0.11 32.92
C LYS A 565 -17.68 1.07 31.80
N MET A 566 -16.50 1.69 31.89
CA MET A 566 -15.98 2.51 30.78
C MET A 566 -15.68 1.67 29.54
N SER A 567 -15.18 0.46 29.69
CA SER A 567 -14.91 -0.48 28.58
C SER A 567 -16.16 -1.13 28.01
N GLU A 568 -17.25 -1.17 28.76
CA GLU A 568 -18.55 -1.66 28.29
C GLU A 568 -19.40 -0.57 27.62
N GLY A 569 -19.08 0.69 27.83
CA GLY A 569 -19.83 1.85 27.39
C GLY A 569 -21.10 2.11 28.23
N PRO A 570 -21.13 3.23 28.97
CA PRO A 570 -22.31 3.54 29.80
C PRO A 570 -23.55 3.95 29.03
N LEU A 571 -23.40 4.40 27.75
CA LEU A 571 -24.49 5.01 26.95
C LEU A 571 -24.90 4.13 25.78
N THR A 572 -23.96 3.76 24.89
CA THR A 572 -24.22 3.04 23.64
C THR A 572 -23.33 1.81 23.44
N GLY A 573 -22.68 1.36 24.49
CA GLY A 573 -21.71 0.24 24.37
C GLY A 573 -20.35 0.62 23.78
N SER A 574 -20.11 1.92 23.53
CA SER A 574 -18.83 2.42 23.03
C SER A 574 -17.92 2.83 24.17
N TYR A 575 -16.61 2.61 24.05
CA TYR A 575 -15.66 2.91 25.12
C TYR A 575 -15.72 4.36 25.58
N ALA A 576 -15.82 4.58 26.91
CA ALA A 576 -15.81 5.92 27.51
C ALA A 576 -14.39 6.41 27.74
N ARG A 577 -14.16 7.75 27.62
CA ARG A 577 -12.84 8.37 27.75
C ARG A 577 -12.92 9.78 28.31
N ASP A 578 -11.77 10.27 28.78
CA ASP A 578 -11.54 11.65 29.22
C ASP A 578 -12.49 12.05 30.35
N ILE A 579 -12.43 11.28 31.43
CA ILE A 579 -13.31 11.44 32.59
C ILE A 579 -12.47 11.52 33.85
N ARG A 580 -12.84 12.47 34.72
CA ARG A 580 -12.32 12.62 36.06
C ARG A 580 -13.37 12.14 37.07
N VAL A 581 -12.99 11.24 37.97
CA VAL A 581 -13.91 10.62 38.94
C VAL A 581 -13.41 10.87 40.33
N TYR A 582 -14.25 11.47 41.17
CA TYR A 582 -14.00 11.66 42.58
C TYR A 582 -14.85 10.66 43.40
N VAL A 583 -14.21 9.87 44.24
CA VAL A 583 -14.89 9.08 45.27
C VAL A 583 -14.87 9.92 46.54
N TYR A 584 -16.02 10.45 46.96
CA TYR A 584 -16.05 11.44 48.02
C TYR A 584 -16.73 10.95 49.30
N ASP A 585 -17.58 9.90 49.26
CA ASP A 585 -18.26 9.32 50.43
C ASP A 585 -18.68 7.88 50.10
N GLY A 586 -19.20 7.18 51.12
CA GLY A 586 -19.75 5.84 51.00
C GLY A 586 -20.03 5.19 52.33
N LYS A 587 -20.30 3.88 52.31
CA LYS A 587 -20.48 3.08 53.53
C LYS A 587 -19.93 1.69 53.34
N MET A 588 -19.31 1.17 54.38
CA MET A 588 -18.91 -0.22 54.51
C MET A 588 -19.58 -0.89 55.71
N HIS A 589 -19.65 -2.22 55.68
CA HIS A 589 -20.12 -3.05 56.80
C HIS A 589 -18.96 -3.89 57.33
N PRO A 590 -18.73 -3.95 58.66
CA PRO A 590 -17.55 -4.61 59.21
C PRO A 590 -17.35 -6.07 58.82
N VAL A 591 -18.43 -6.78 58.50
CA VAL A 591 -18.41 -8.22 58.14
C VAL A 591 -18.75 -8.51 56.68
N ASP A 592 -19.68 -7.75 56.09
CA ASP A 592 -20.25 -8.04 54.75
C ASP A 592 -19.59 -7.27 53.62
N SER A 593 -18.66 -6.34 53.92
CA SER A 593 -17.96 -5.61 52.90
C SER A 593 -16.85 -6.46 52.28
N LYS A 594 -16.95 -6.66 50.98
CA LYS A 594 -16.01 -7.41 50.13
C LYS A 594 -15.68 -6.63 48.86
N GLU A 595 -14.55 -6.92 48.26
CA GLU A 595 -14.13 -6.28 46.99
C GLU A 595 -15.23 -6.33 45.92
N ILE A 596 -15.88 -7.46 45.69
CA ILE A 596 -16.94 -7.62 44.72
C ILE A 596 -18.10 -6.64 44.93
N ALA A 597 -18.45 -6.34 46.19
CA ALA A 597 -19.50 -5.39 46.51
C ALA A 597 -19.13 -3.95 46.08
N PHE A 598 -17.87 -3.57 46.24
CA PHE A 598 -17.35 -2.27 45.84
C PHE A 598 -17.11 -2.17 44.33
N ILE A 599 -16.75 -3.28 43.66
CA ILE A 599 -16.72 -3.33 42.17
C ILE A 599 -18.12 -3.03 41.63
N ILE A 600 -19.15 -3.71 42.12
CA ILE A 600 -20.52 -3.51 41.69
C ILE A 600 -21.05 -2.11 42.02
N ALA A 601 -20.73 -1.63 43.25
CA ALA A 601 -21.17 -0.31 43.69
C ALA A 601 -20.51 0.81 42.88
N GLY A 602 -19.20 0.74 42.66
CA GLY A 602 -18.46 1.70 41.83
C GLY A 602 -18.95 1.70 40.38
N ARG A 603 -19.15 0.51 39.82
CA ARG A 603 -19.67 0.34 38.44
C ARG A 603 -21.05 1.01 38.25
N ASN A 604 -22.00 0.74 39.14
CA ASN A 604 -23.35 1.27 39.01
C ASN A 604 -23.46 2.77 39.37
N ALA A 605 -22.72 3.22 40.36
CA ALA A 605 -22.63 4.65 40.68
C ALA A 605 -22.04 5.43 39.53
N PHE A 606 -20.99 4.91 38.88
CA PHE A 606 -20.41 5.52 37.70
C PHE A 606 -21.39 5.56 36.52
N LYS A 607 -22.08 4.46 36.24
CA LYS A 607 -23.11 4.41 35.17
C LYS A 607 -24.18 5.48 35.34
N GLU A 608 -24.66 5.68 36.57
CA GLU A 608 -25.67 6.68 36.87
C GLU A 608 -25.13 8.11 36.80
N ALA A 609 -23.95 8.37 37.38
CA ALA A 609 -23.28 9.66 37.30
C ALA A 609 -23.01 10.06 35.85
N PHE A 610 -22.49 9.13 35.04
CA PHE A 610 -22.20 9.35 33.63
C PHE A 610 -23.46 9.78 32.85
N ARG A 611 -24.58 9.07 33.03
CA ARG A 611 -25.86 9.39 32.36
C ARG A 611 -26.38 10.79 32.71
N ASN A 612 -26.13 11.27 33.91
CA ASN A 612 -26.53 12.59 34.40
C ASN A 612 -25.56 13.71 34.03
N ALA A 613 -24.34 13.36 33.55
CA ALA A 613 -23.27 14.31 33.27
C ALA A 613 -23.30 14.90 31.85
N GLY A 614 -24.44 14.85 31.16
CA GLY A 614 -24.55 15.35 29.77
C GLY A 614 -23.69 14.55 28.79
N PRO A 615 -23.92 13.25 28.67
CA PRO A 615 -23.08 12.36 27.86
C PRO A 615 -23.12 12.73 26.39
N LYS A 616 -21.96 12.54 25.72
CA LYS A 616 -21.76 12.79 24.29
C LYS A 616 -21.09 11.60 23.63
N ILE A 617 -21.47 11.35 22.39
CA ILE A 617 -20.82 10.40 21.52
C ILE A 617 -19.74 11.14 20.71
N LEU A 618 -18.57 10.54 20.61
CA LEU A 618 -17.46 11.03 19.81
C LEU A 618 -17.26 10.11 18.62
N GLU A 619 -17.01 10.70 17.45
CA GLU A 619 -16.64 10.00 16.23
C GLU A 619 -15.16 10.22 15.88
N PRO A 620 -14.49 9.22 15.30
CA PRO A 620 -13.12 9.38 14.86
C PRO A 620 -13.07 10.23 13.58
N ILE A 621 -12.25 11.27 13.61
CA ILE A 621 -11.96 12.16 12.49
C ILE A 621 -10.64 11.77 11.87
N TYR A 622 -10.59 11.74 10.55
CA TYR A 622 -9.40 11.44 9.77
C TYR A 622 -8.92 12.66 8.99
N ASN A 623 -7.62 12.89 8.96
CA ASN A 623 -7.00 13.75 7.98
C ASN A 623 -6.98 12.98 6.66
N VAL A 624 -7.55 13.58 5.63
CA VAL A 624 -7.65 13.03 4.28
C VAL A 624 -6.95 13.98 3.34
N ASP A 625 -5.93 13.47 2.65
CA ASP A 625 -5.18 14.22 1.64
C ASP A 625 -5.52 13.64 0.28
N ILE A 626 -6.16 14.45 -0.58
CA ILE A 626 -6.58 14.04 -1.93
C ILE A 626 -5.65 14.70 -2.94
N LEU A 627 -4.93 13.89 -3.69
CA LEU A 627 -4.15 14.31 -4.84
C LEU A 627 -5.03 14.18 -6.08
N THR A 628 -5.32 15.29 -6.73
CA THR A 628 -6.22 15.34 -7.90
C THR A 628 -5.72 16.33 -8.95
N PRO A 629 -5.95 16.06 -10.26
CA PRO A 629 -5.77 17.08 -11.29
C PRO A 629 -6.61 18.32 -11.01
N ASN A 630 -6.12 19.49 -11.44
CA ASN A 630 -6.76 20.76 -11.14
C ASN A 630 -8.22 20.86 -11.62
N GLU A 631 -8.57 20.16 -12.71
CA GLU A 631 -9.93 20.11 -13.26
C GLU A 631 -10.96 19.44 -12.33
N PHE A 632 -10.53 18.51 -11.47
CA PHE A 632 -11.41 17.78 -10.53
C PHE A 632 -11.42 18.37 -9.11
N VAL A 633 -10.69 19.44 -8.84
CA VAL A 633 -10.65 20.09 -7.51
C VAL A 633 -12.04 20.49 -7.05
N GLY A 634 -12.82 21.18 -7.90
CA GLY A 634 -14.17 21.59 -7.57
C GLY A 634 -15.12 20.43 -7.24
N PRO A 635 -15.23 19.40 -8.11
CA PRO A 635 -15.97 18.18 -7.81
C PRO A 635 -15.53 17.49 -6.50
N CYS A 636 -14.24 17.34 -6.24
CA CYS A 636 -13.72 16.73 -5.00
C CYS A 636 -14.10 17.55 -3.76
N MET A 637 -13.97 18.88 -3.82
CA MET A 637 -14.40 19.77 -2.72
C MET A 637 -15.90 19.66 -2.44
N SER A 638 -16.73 19.58 -3.47
CA SER A 638 -18.18 19.41 -3.34
C SER A 638 -18.55 18.08 -2.68
N ASP A 639 -17.91 16.98 -3.07
CA ASP A 639 -18.13 15.66 -2.46
C ASP A 639 -17.68 15.63 -0.99
N LEU A 640 -16.52 16.19 -0.67
CA LEU A 640 -16.05 16.31 0.72
C LEU A 640 -17.02 17.08 1.61
N ASN A 641 -17.56 18.21 1.12
CA ASN A 641 -18.58 18.98 1.86
C ASN A 641 -19.83 18.14 2.09
N GLY A 642 -20.27 17.37 1.10
CA GLY A 642 -21.40 16.43 1.24
C GLY A 642 -21.16 15.34 2.30
N ARG A 643 -19.90 15.01 2.60
CA ARG A 643 -19.46 14.03 3.61
C ARG A 643 -19.10 14.65 4.95
N ARG A 644 -19.64 15.81 5.28
CA ARG A 644 -19.28 16.55 6.51
C ARG A 644 -17.77 16.82 6.64
N GLY A 645 -17.06 16.80 5.51
CA GLY A 645 -15.62 17.06 5.47
C GLY A 645 -15.34 18.57 5.61
N MET A 646 -14.37 18.91 6.42
CA MET A 646 -13.88 20.27 6.56
C MET A 646 -12.56 20.41 5.79
N ILE A 647 -12.56 21.22 4.74
CA ILE A 647 -11.37 21.51 3.94
C ILE A 647 -10.49 22.48 4.75
N MET A 648 -9.24 22.10 4.97
CA MET A 648 -8.28 22.83 5.79
C MET A 648 -7.36 23.70 4.94
N ASN A 649 -6.82 23.12 3.86
CA ASN A 649 -5.84 23.75 3.00
C ASN A 649 -5.83 23.07 1.62
N GLN A 650 -5.16 23.71 0.65
CA GLN A 650 -4.84 23.13 -0.64
C GLN A 650 -3.42 23.54 -1.04
N ASP A 651 -2.65 22.59 -1.54
CA ASP A 651 -1.30 22.77 -2.04
C ASP A 651 -1.23 22.38 -3.51
N MET A 652 -0.43 23.11 -4.31
CA MET A 652 -0.21 22.80 -5.72
C MET A 652 1.09 22.03 -5.89
N ASP A 653 1.03 20.92 -6.66
CA ASP A 653 2.19 20.13 -7.03
C ASP A 653 2.13 19.76 -8.52
N LYS A 654 2.94 20.43 -9.34
CA LYS A 654 3.20 20.11 -10.77
C LYS A 654 1.94 19.77 -11.60
N GLY A 655 0.92 20.63 -11.58
CA GLY A 655 -0.34 20.42 -12.32
C GLY A 655 -1.42 19.66 -11.56
N PHE A 656 -1.12 19.21 -10.35
CA PHE A 656 -2.05 18.62 -9.41
C PHE A 656 -2.29 19.53 -8.21
N THR A 657 -3.43 19.32 -7.55
CA THR A 657 -3.75 19.93 -6.28
C THR A 657 -3.86 18.83 -5.22
N ILE A 658 -3.23 19.08 -4.07
CA ILE A 658 -3.43 18.29 -2.86
C ILE A 658 -4.46 19.00 -2.01
N LEU A 659 -5.63 18.40 -1.80
CA LEU A 659 -6.68 18.90 -0.90
C LEU A 659 -6.50 18.25 0.47
N HIS A 660 -6.29 19.05 1.50
CA HIS A 660 -6.22 18.60 2.89
C HIS A 660 -7.58 18.80 3.56
N ALA A 661 -8.19 17.72 4.03
CA ALA A 661 -9.50 17.78 4.68
C ALA A 661 -9.54 16.95 5.97
N ARG A 662 -10.45 17.29 6.87
CA ARG A 662 -10.84 16.50 8.03
C ARG A 662 -12.21 15.90 7.79
N VAL A 663 -12.32 14.60 7.83
CA VAL A 663 -13.54 13.86 7.47
C VAL A 663 -13.85 12.81 8.54
N PRO A 664 -15.11 12.69 8.99
CA PRO A 664 -15.52 11.59 9.88
C PRO A 664 -15.35 10.24 9.21
N LEU A 665 -14.85 9.24 9.94
CA LEU A 665 -14.67 7.88 9.40
C LEU A 665 -15.96 7.28 8.86
N ALA A 666 -17.09 7.58 9.47
CA ALA A 666 -18.41 7.11 9.02
C ALA A 666 -18.73 7.49 7.56
N GLU A 667 -18.18 8.61 7.08
CA GLU A 667 -18.41 9.14 5.73
C GLU A 667 -17.38 8.64 4.69
N LEU A 668 -16.34 7.93 5.14
CA LEU A 668 -15.25 7.44 4.28
C LEU A 668 -15.48 6.01 3.75
N TYR A 669 -16.58 5.35 4.15
CA TYR A 669 -16.88 4.03 3.61
C TYR A 669 -17.06 4.11 2.09
N ARG A 670 -16.33 3.26 1.34
CA ARG A 670 -16.28 3.23 -0.13
C ARG A 670 -15.86 4.56 -0.79
N TYR A 671 -15.16 5.43 -0.05
CA TYR A 671 -14.73 6.71 -0.60
C TYR A 671 -13.78 6.55 -1.81
N SER A 672 -12.89 5.55 -1.79
CA SER A 672 -12.02 5.24 -2.93
C SER A 672 -12.80 4.99 -4.23
N THR A 673 -13.90 4.24 -4.14
CA THR A 673 -14.79 3.96 -5.28
C THR A 673 -15.47 5.23 -5.79
N THR A 674 -15.98 6.06 -4.87
CA THR A 674 -16.62 7.33 -5.22
C THR A 674 -15.62 8.30 -5.86
N LEU A 675 -14.44 8.46 -5.27
CA LEU A 675 -13.39 9.35 -5.78
C LEU A 675 -12.94 8.91 -7.17
N SER A 676 -12.73 7.61 -7.38
CA SER A 676 -12.37 7.04 -8.67
C SER A 676 -13.46 7.28 -9.73
N SER A 677 -14.73 7.12 -9.37
CA SER A 677 -15.86 7.41 -10.27
C SER A 677 -15.97 8.90 -10.62
N LEU A 678 -15.76 9.78 -9.64
CA LEU A 678 -15.86 11.23 -9.79
C LEU A 678 -14.76 11.80 -10.71
N THR A 679 -13.58 11.19 -10.69
CA THR A 679 -12.39 11.70 -11.37
C THR A 679 -11.91 10.79 -12.52
N GLY A 680 -12.70 9.76 -12.89
CA GLY A 680 -12.26 8.79 -13.90
C GLY A 680 -11.02 7.97 -13.47
N GLY A 681 -10.75 7.88 -12.17
CA GLY A 681 -9.55 7.25 -11.63
C GLY A 681 -8.34 8.19 -11.51
N ALA A 682 -8.53 9.49 -11.81
CA ALA A 682 -7.48 10.51 -11.85
C ALA A 682 -6.98 10.95 -10.47
N ALA A 683 -7.78 10.78 -9.43
CA ALA A 683 -7.40 11.16 -8.09
C ALA A 683 -7.08 9.95 -7.21
N THR A 684 -6.16 10.16 -6.29
CA THR A 684 -5.85 9.23 -5.21
C THR A 684 -5.94 9.95 -3.87
N PHE A 685 -6.07 9.21 -2.77
CA PHE A 685 -6.09 9.81 -1.46
C PHE A 685 -5.34 8.97 -0.44
N THR A 686 -4.91 9.62 0.63
CA THR A 686 -4.44 8.98 1.86
C THR A 686 -5.33 9.40 3.01
N MET A 687 -5.42 8.58 4.05
CA MET A 687 -6.16 8.93 5.25
C MET A 687 -5.40 8.49 6.51
N LYS A 688 -5.38 9.36 7.51
CA LYS A 688 -4.73 9.10 8.80
C LYS A 688 -5.61 9.57 9.93
N PHE A 689 -5.76 8.74 10.97
CA PHE A 689 -6.49 9.13 12.18
C PHE A 689 -5.93 10.44 12.76
N ALA A 690 -6.82 11.39 13.05
CA ALA A 690 -6.47 12.68 13.66
C ALA A 690 -6.87 12.72 15.14
N GLU A 691 -8.16 12.68 15.41
CA GLU A 691 -8.70 12.82 16.77
C GLU A 691 -10.14 12.32 16.85
N TYR A 692 -10.69 12.32 18.06
CA TYR A 692 -12.11 12.13 18.29
C TYR A 692 -12.81 13.48 18.48
N GLN A 693 -13.96 13.70 17.80
CA GLN A 693 -14.79 14.90 17.96
C GLN A 693 -16.23 14.51 18.27
N GLN A 694 -16.96 15.41 18.93
CA GLN A 694 -18.38 15.20 19.22
C GLN A 694 -19.20 15.12 17.93
N VAL A 695 -20.05 14.11 17.84
CA VAL A 695 -20.98 14.01 16.72
C VAL A 695 -22.02 15.13 16.77
N PRO A 696 -22.56 15.58 15.61
CA PRO A 696 -23.72 16.47 15.58
C PRO A 696 -24.92 15.90 16.34
N ALA A 697 -25.81 16.78 16.84
CA ALA A 697 -26.92 16.37 17.70
C ALA A 697 -27.92 15.41 17.04
N ASP A 698 -28.17 15.58 15.75
CA ASP A 698 -29.00 14.70 14.92
C ASP A 698 -28.37 13.30 14.77
N VAL A 699 -27.05 13.23 14.53
CA VAL A 699 -26.31 11.98 14.46
C VAL A 699 -26.32 11.27 15.82
N GLN A 700 -26.13 11.99 16.93
CA GLN A 700 -26.21 11.42 18.27
C GLN A 700 -27.60 10.80 18.53
N THR A 701 -28.67 11.51 18.15
CA THR A 701 -30.05 11.02 18.34
C THR A 701 -30.27 9.73 17.56
N LYS A 702 -29.79 9.67 16.32
CA LYS A 702 -29.87 8.46 15.49
C LYS A 702 -29.14 7.28 16.10
N LEU A 703 -27.88 7.48 16.53
CA LEU A 703 -27.08 6.43 17.16
C LEU A 703 -27.69 5.89 18.45
N LEU A 704 -28.28 6.76 19.27
CA LEU A 704 -29.01 6.36 20.48
C LEU A 704 -30.23 5.50 20.17
N ALA A 705 -30.99 5.86 19.12
CA ALA A 705 -32.15 5.10 18.69
C ALA A 705 -31.78 3.71 18.13
N GLU A 706 -30.71 3.65 17.33
CA GLU A 706 -30.17 2.39 16.79
C GLU A 706 -29.70 1.45 17.90
N TYR A 707 -29.00 1.98 18.90
CA TYR A 707 -28.56 1.17 20.05
C TYR A 707 -29.74 0.64 20.87
N ALA A 708 -30.75 1.48 21.16
CA ALA A 708 -31.92 1.06 21.89
C ALA A 708 -32.73 -0.04 21.16
N ALA A 709 -32.75 -0.01 19.83
CA ALA A 709 -33.38 -1.07 19.03
C ALA A 709 -32.60 -2.39 19.12
N GLN A 710 -31.26 -2.34 19.12
CA GLN A 710 -30.40 -3.53 19.25
C GLN A 710 -30.50 -4.19 20.64
N GLU A 711 -30.60 -3.40 21.73
CA GLU A 711 -30.84 -3.95 23.08
C GLU A 711 -32.19 -4.71 23.18
N GLN A 712 -33.20 -4.28 22.42
CA GLN A 712 -34.51 -4.96 22.39
C GLN A 712 -34.52 -6.27 21.59
N ASP A 713 -33.62 -6.41 20.62
CA ASP A 713 -33.50 -7.64 19.81
C ASP A 713 -32.63 -8.72 20.49
N GLU A 714 -31.81 -8.34 21.49
CA GLU A 714 -30.94 -9.26 22.24
C GLU A 714 -31.60 -9.79 23.54
N ASP A 715 -32.72 -9.18 24.04
CA ASP A 715 -33.54 -9.63 25.17
C ASP A 715 -34.70 -10.58 24.67
#